data_1d25aea5eb85acad05caa564e7b49181
#
_entry.id   1d25aea5eb85acad05caa564e7b49181
#
_cell.length_a   1.000
_cell.length_b   1.000
_cell.length_c   1.000
_cell.angle_alpha   90.00
_cell.angle_beta   90.00
_cell.angle_gamma   90.00
#
_symmetry.space_group_name_H-M   'P 1'
#
loop_
_entity.id
_entity.type
_entity.pdbx_description
1 polymer ?
#
loop_
_entity_poly.entity_id
_entity_poly.type
_entity_poly.pdbx_seq_one_letter_code
_entity_poly.pdbx_strand_id
1 'polypeptide(L)'
;MNQQVYSKVHILDWAPEHAIVGSNNSNGIFQGKISVLNELVSDLTREEDDIKGQLQWLESRGKKRKSRVDDWMDGLRDLKKQVVDVDWLGSTDFYAPYLVDEFRSQKLKEIEQLTKDMRVLKDKKPLVLSNEFVGERFEDKVRKMWELLGDDQVFVIGINGMGGVGKTFLATYMENEIKRKGSFRHVFWVTVSHDFTTFKLQHQIAKIIGVKLDGDDERCRATILSSELEKIENSVLILDDVWRYIDLQKVGIPLKVNGIKLIMTSRLKHVCRQMDCLPDNTIKIYPLKTEEEEEEEEDWELFLLKLGHHGTPATLPPQVVEIARSVVRKCDGLPLAINVMARTMKGCYDTIMWKHELNKLENLEMGEEVKEEVFTVLKRSYDNLIEKDLQKYLLYFAQIPNGCDLPESLRERDLVEKLVESGLLKNVKRSLREVFDEACAMVNKLVDHSLFVGYDYPTKMHGLVRNMACHILNESNNYMVKCEGNLSEIPDVKEWIVDLEVVSLGGNRIKEIPEGISPNCPRLSTLILSGNCIGHIPEGFFIHMNALTVLDISNNRFLTSLPHSLSNLRSLVSLVLQNCSNLEYITPLGELQALSRLDISGCSIRQVPEGLENLINLKWLDMSINEHLTLAPRCVLPGLTNLQYLDLRCHSAIIAEDVQGMSMLECFGGIFLGKDNYNSYVQEILDRGHGPKTYDIHVEDVRDLIFAFDIDDDPVSLYEDHQNVRFWQCEGLLYLLPRDLKKLSMERNDQWVCLCGALSSSGPLSSLNQIDIIGGRKLKSLFCLSSSCSLCTNIQNLQVLNIYGLDSFTAICEEDAVDLTRSLSPRGVFSNLKEFDLKECHEIETLLTPLLVPQLQNLEVLSVESCRSMREIFAVSNSGNDDKLCRSMRDIFAESNSGNDDNFNIILPKLITLHLLNLPELTTVCREILVCGSADILSIIHCPKLERLPRIVVYD
;
A
#
# COMPACT_ATOMS: atom_id res chain seq x y z
N MET A 1 8.68 -34.48 -8.15
CA MET A 1 8.92 -35.84 -8.72
C MET A 1 10.27 -35.93 -9.42
N ASN A 2 10.66 -34.94 -10.24
CA ASN A 2 11.96 -35.02 -10.96
C ASN A 2 13.20 -34.91 -10.05
N GLN A 3 13.18 -34.12 -9.00
CA GLN A 3 14.26 -34.05 -8.01
C GLN A 3 14.40 -35.33 -7.17
N GLN A 4 13.32 -36.05 -6.90
CA GLN A 4 13.38 -37.32 -6.16
C GLN A 4 13.97 -38.46 -7.01
N VAL A 5 13.77 -38.43 -8.32
CA VAL A 5 14.41 -39.42 -9.21
C VAL A 5 15.91 -39.10 -9.34
N TYR A 6 16.28 -37.85 -9.45
CA TYR A 6 17.71 -37.43 -9.47
C TYR A 6 18.42 -37.72 -8.15
N SER A 7 17.77 -37.45 -7.02
CA SER A 7 18.37 -37.75 -5.70
C SER A 7 18.55 -39.25 -5.45
N LYS A 8 17.65 -40.09 -5.97
CA LYS A 8 17.79 -41.55 -5.85
C LYS A 8 18.90 -42.11 -6.74
N VAL A 9 19.13 -41.56 -7.93
CA VAL A 9 20.22 -41.94 -8.83
C VAL A 9 21.58 -41.46 -8.29
N HIS A 10 21.68 -40.26 -7.75
CA HIS A 10 22.90 -39.75 -7.10
C HIS A 10 23.30 -40.53 -5.83
N ILE A 11 22.35 -41.12 -5.10
CA ILE A 11 22.63 -41.95 -3.92
C ILE A 11 23.32 -43.26 -4.32
N LEU A 12 23.14 -43.75 -5.53
CA LEU A 12 23.81 -44.97 -6.01
C LEU A 12 25.26 -44.73 -6.44
N ASP A 13 25.62 -43.54 -6.90
CA ASP A 13 26.98 -43.11 -7.25
C ASP A 13 27.84 -42.73 -6.02
N TRP A 14 27.23 -42.56 -4.85
CA TRP A 14 27.94 -42.13 -3.62
C TRP A 14 28.15 -43.24 -2.59
N ALA A 15 28.33 -44.47 -3.00
CA ALA A 15 28.82 -45.50 -2.10
C ALA A 15 30.34 -45.49 -2.10
N PRO A 16 31.04 -45.13 -0.99
CA PRO A 16 32.48 -45.13 -0.96
C PRO A 16 33.05 -46.57 -1.13
N GLU A 17 34.05 -46.69 -2.00
CA GLU A 17 34.79 -47.95 -2.30
C GLU A 17 35.46 -48.63 -1.07
N HIS A 18 35.25 -48.16 0.14
CA HIS A 18 35.93 -48.65 1.37
C HIS A 18 35.01 -49.39 2.35
N ALA A 19 33.82 -49.84 1.95
CA ALA A 19 32.95 -50.65 2.80
C ALA A 19 32.87 -52.14 2.39
N ILE A 20 33.96 -52.66 1.82
CA ILE A 20 34.09 -54.10 1.52
C ILE A 20 35.13 -54.72 2.44
N VAL A 21 34.89 -54.78 3.73
CA VAL A 21 35.46 -55.77 4.62
C VAL A 21 34.50 -55.92 5.83
N GLY A 22 33.70 -56.99 5.87
CA GLY A 22 33.01 -57.39 7.08
C GLY A 22 31.59 -57.90 6.85
N SER A 23 31.51 -59.16 6.50
CA SER A 23 30.45 -60.12 6.85
C SER A 23 28.95 -59.71 6.94
N ASN A 24 28.11 -60.39 6.17
CA ASN A 24 26.71 -60.70 6.41
C ASN A 24 25.61 -59.69 6.18
N ASN A 25 25.65 -58.81 5.11
CA ASN A 25 24.50 -58.00 4.76
C ASN A 25 24.31 -57.83 3.22
N SER A 26 24.82 -58.74 2.43
CA SER A 26 24.67 -58.69 0.95
C SER A 26 23.21 -58.79 0.47
N ASN A 27 22.34 -59.53 1.19
CA ASN A 27 20.91 -59.68 0.80
C ASN A 27 20.08 -58.39 1.00
N GLY A 28 20.37 -57.53 1.99
CA GLY A 28 19.64 -56.29 2.22
C GLY A 28 19.95 -55.21 1.18
N ILE A 29 21.20 -55.06 0.78
CA ILE A 29 21.64 -54.12 -0.27
C ILE A 29 21.11 -54.59 -1.65
N PHE A 30 21.04 -55.86 -1.87
CA PHE A 30 20.55 -56.48 -3.09
C PHE A 30 19.02 -56.27 -3.28
N GLN A 31 18.20 -56.49 -2.24
CA GLN A 31 16.76 -56.18 -2.27
C GLN A 31 16.47 -54.68 -2.43
N GLY A 32 17.27 -53.81 -1.82
CA GLY A 32 17.15 -52.35 -1.96
C GLY A 32 17.38 -51.87 -3.41
N LYS A 33 18.35 -52.46 -4.13
CA LYS A 33 18.63 -52.10 -5.53
C LYS A 33 17.52 -52.61 -6.48
N ILE A 34 16.91 -53.78 -6.23
CA ILE A 34 15.74 -54.27 -6.98
C ILE A 34 14.52 -53.36 -6.76
N SER A 35 14.27 -52.95 -5.53
CA SER A 35 13.18 -52.05 -5.19
C SER A 35 13.26 -50.71 -5.94
N VAL A 36 14.45 -50.14 -6.03
CA VAL A 36 14.69 -48.88 -6.79
C VAL A 36 14.46 -49.10 -8.29
N LEU A 37 14.91 -50.23 -8.86
CA LEU A 37 14.70 -50.49 -10.27
C LEU A 37 13.22 -50.68 -10.60
N ASN A 38 12.48 -51.42 -9.77
CA ASN A 38 11.04 -51.61 -9.94
C ASN A 38 10.25 -50.31 -9.75
N GLU A 39 10.65 -49.42 -8.84
CA GLU A 39 10.06 -48.11 -8.68
C GLU A 39 10.26 -47.23 -9.92
N LEU A 40 11.45 -47.23 -10.49
CA LEU A 40 11.76 -46.49 -11.74
C LEU A 40 10.96 -47.03 -12.93
N VAL A 41 10.85 -48.36 -13.07
CA VAL A 41 10.02 -48.96 -14.12
C VAL A 41 8.53 -48.66 -13.92
N SER A 42 8.06 -48.60 -12.68
CA SER A 42 6.69 -48.21 -12.35
C SER A 42 6.41 -46.77 -12.76
N ASP A 43 7.34 -45.83 -12.47
CA ASP A 43 7.24 -44.43 -12.85
C ASP A 43 7.23 -44.24 -14.38
N LEU A 44 8.13 -44.93 -15.10
CA LEU A 44 8.12 -44.93 -16.57
C LEU A 44 6.85 -45.57 -17.16
N THR A 45 6.24 -46.53 -16.48
CA THR A 45 4.97 -47.11 -16.90
C THR A 45 3.83 -46.13 -16.82
N ARG A 46 3.77 -45.35 -15.74
CA ARG A 46 2.78 -44.31 -15.54
C ARG A 46 2.91 -43.22 -16.60
N GLU A 47 4.14 -42.81 -16.93
CA GLU A 47 4.40 -41.87 -18.00
C GLU A 47 4.07 -42.40 -19.40
N GLU A 48 4.27 -43.71 -19.65
CA GLU A 48 3.86 -44.39 -20.87
C GLU A 48 2.35 -44.34 -21.08
N ASP A 49 1.58 -44.57 -20.01
CA ASP A 49 0.12 -44.56 -20.09
C ASP A 49 -0.42 -43.13 -20.33
N ASP A 50 0.22 -42.13 -19.73
CA ASP A 50 -0.06 -40.71 -20.03
C ASP A 50 0.20 -40.36 -21.51
N ILE A 51 1.33 -40.80 -22.05
CA ILE A 51 1.67 -40.57 -23.46
C ILE A 51 0.69 -41.31 -24.38
N LYS A 52 0.32 -42.55 -24.06
CA LYS A 52 -0.68 -43.30 -24.81
C LYS A 52 -2.03 -42.56 -24.84
N GLY A 53 -2.48 -42.03 -23.71
CA GLY A 53 -3.69 -41.24 -23.63
C GLY A 53 -3.64 -39.98 -24.53
N GLN A 54 -2.52 -39.25 -24.49
CA GLN A 54 -2.30 -38.09 -25.34
C GLN A 54 -2.23 -38.44 -26.82
N LEU A 55 -1.59 -39.57 -27.16
CA LEU A 55 -1.50 -40.02 -28.54
C LEU A 55 -2.86 -40.45 -29.10
N GLN A 56 -3.66 -41.21 -28.36
CA GLN A 56 -5.03 -41.57 -28.74
C GLN A 56 -5.90 -40.35 -28.98
N TRP A 57 -5.79 -39.33 -28.14
CA TRP A 57 -6.49 -38.08 -28.31
C TRP A 57 -6.05 -37.31 -29.57
N LEU A 58 -4.74 -37.29 -29.89
CA LEU A 58 -4.21 -36.66 -31.09
C LEU A 58 -4.60 -37.43 -32.35
N GLU A 59 -4.58 -38.77 -32.31
CA GLU A 59 -4.95 -39.66 -33.44
C GLU A 59 -6.44 -39.59 -33.76
N SER A 60 -7.31 -39.50 -32.72
CA SER A 60 -8.74 -39.27 -32.90
C SER A 60 -9.05 -37.96 -33.66
N ARG A 61 -8.09 -37.05 -33.74
CA ARG A 61 -8.15 -35.75 -34.43
C ARG A 61 -7.34 -35.71 -35.72
N GLY A 62 -6.99 -36.87 -36.30
CA GLY A 62 -6.38 -37.00 -37.62
C GLY A 62 -4.88 -36.64 -37.64
N LYS A 63 -4.19 -36.58 -36.50
CA LYS A 63 -2.72 -36.37 -36.49
C LYS A 63 -2.00 -37.72 -36.53
N LYS A 64 -0.97 -37.82 -37.36
CA LYS A 64 -0.15 -39.03 -37.49
C LYS A 64 0.96 -39.05 -36.44
N ARG A 65 1.20 -40.25 -35.88
CA ARG A 65 2.27 -40.54 -34.93
C ARG A 65 3.63 -40.34 -35.59
N LYS A 66 4.65 -39.81 -34.90
CA LYS A 66 6.02 -39.75 -35.40
C LYS A 66 6.75 -41.05 -35.06
N SER A 67 7.55 -41.62 -36.01
CA SER A 67 8.30 -42.87 -35.82
C SER A 67 9.14 -42.90 -34.54
N ARG A 68 9.71 -41.77 -34.16
CA ARG A 68 10.53 -41.64 -32.94
C ARG A 68 9.77 -41.88 -31.64
N VAL A 69 8.46 -41.72 -31.63
CA VAL A 69 7.58 -42.06 -30.49
C VAL A 69 7.36 -43.57 -30.43
N ASP A 70 7.20 -44.20 -31.59
CA ASP A 70 7.06 -45.66 -31.68
C ASP A 70 8.36 -46.34 -31.26
N ASP A 71 9.52 -45.86 -31.73
CA ASP A 71 10.84 -46.35 -31.33
C ASP A 71 11.04 -46.29 -29.79
N TRP A 72 10.61 -45.21 -29.16
CA TRP A 72 10.68 -45.05 -27.71
C TRP A 72 9.75 -46.01 -26.97
N MET A 73 8.51 -46.16 -27.45
CA MET A 73 7.53 -47.11 -26.86
C MET A 73 7.98 -48.56 -26.96
N ASP A 74 8.64 -48.91 -28.06
CA ASP A 74 9.19 -50.27 -28.24
C ASP A 74 10.40 -50.52 -27.32
N GLY A 75 11.33 -49.50 -27.20
CA GLY A 75 12.45 -49.58 -26.30
C GLY A 75 12.03 -49.73 -24.84
N LEU A 76 10.96 -49.04 -24.40
CA LEU A 76 10.41 -49.15 -23.05
C LEU A 76 9.78 -50.55 -22.82
N ARG A 77 9.11 -51.10 -23.81
CA ARG A 77 8.51 -52.43 -23.72
C ARG A 77 9.59 -53.52 -23.57
N ASP A 78 10.65 -53.41 -24.36
CA ASP A 78 11.77 -54.35 -24.31
C ASP A 78 12.52 -54.25 -22.98
N LEU A 79 12.69 -53.05 -22.45
CA LEU A 79 13.33 -52.85 -21.16
C LEU A 79 12.50 -53.46 -20.01
N LYS A 80 11.18 -53.27 -20.01
CA LYS A 80 10.27 -53.87 -19.02
C LYS A 80 10.39 -55.41 -19.02
N LYS A 81 10.45 -56.03 -20.20
CA LYS A 81 10.61 -57.46 -20.31
C LYS A 81 11.95 -57.93 -19.72
N GLN A 82 13.02 -57.23 -20.01
CA GLN A 82 14.37 -57.59 -19.50
C GLN A 82 14.48 -57.38 -17.97
N VAL A 83 13.79 -56.40 -17.36
CA VAL A 83 13.76 -56.22 -15.89
C VAL A 83 13.03 -57.35 -15.21
N VAL A 84 11.92 -57.83 -15.77
CA VAL A 84 11.20 -59.03 -15.26
C VAL A 84 12.09 -60.26 -15.32
N ASP A 85 12.88 -60.44 -16.37
CA ASP A 85 13.83 -61.54 -16.52
C ASP A 85 14.95 -61.50 -15.44
N VAL A 86 15.36 -60.32 -15.00
CA VAL A 86 16.35 -60.10 -13.91
C VAL A 86 15.78 -60.47 -12.55
N ASP A 87 14.52 -60.16 -12.26
CA ASP A 87 13.85 -60.58 -11.03
C ASP A 87 13.74 -62.10 -10.90
N TRP A 88 13.54 -62.82 -12.03
CA TRP A 88 13.52 -64.28 -12.07
C TRP A 88 14.90 -64.88 -11.83
N LEU A 89 15.98 -64.29 -12.41
CA LEU A 89 17.38 -64.71 -12.20
C LEU A 89 17.87 -64.47 -10.79
N GLY A 90 17.37 -63.43 -10.10
CA GLY A 90 17.71 -63.14 -8.70
C GLY A 90 17.10 -64.09 -7.67
N SER A 91 16.15 -64.92 -8.07
CA SER A 91 15.50 -65.90 -7.18
C SER A 91 16.18 -67.29 -7.23
N THR A 92 17.20 -67.52 -8.02
CA THR A 92 17.98 -68.71 -8.11
C THR A 92 19.38 -68.54 -7.52
N ASP A 93 19.73 -69.32 -6.50
CA ASP A 93 20.95 -69.27 -5.67
C ASP A 93 22.30 -69.52 -6.41
N PHE A 94 22.36 -69.43 -7.73
CA PHE A 94 23.49 -70.02 -8.49
C PHE A 94 24.30 -69.03 -9.38
N TYR A 95 24.05 -67.73 -9.37
CA TYR A 95 24.84 -66.79 -10.19
C TYR A 95 25.61 -65.71 -9.36
N ALA A 96 26.88 -65.56 -9.78
CA ALA A 96 27.79 -64.63 -9.10
C ALA A 96 27.21 -63.19 -8.98
N PRO A 97 27.24 -62.62 -7.77
CA PRO A 97 26.64 -61.29 -7.51
C PRO A 97 27.17 -60.18 -8.45
N TYR A 98 28.37 -60.32 -8.94
CA TYR A 98 29.04 -59.31 -9.80
C TYR A 98 28.36 -59.18 -11.19
N LEU A 99 28.00 -60.26 -11.86
CA LEU A 99 27.34 -60.23 -13.20
C LEU A 99 25.95 -59.62 -13.12
N VAL A 100 25.28 -59.78 -12.02
CA VAL A 100 23.96 -59.20 -11.82
C VAL A 100 24.04 -57.70 -11.54
N ASP A 101 25.07 -57.23 -10.83
CA ASP A 101 25.31 -55.78 -10.56
C ASP A 101 25.75 -55.03 -11.83
N GLU A 102 26.55 -55.66 -12.69
CA GLU A 102 26.99 -55.07 -13.96
C GLU A 102 25.79 -54.92 -14.93
N PHE A 103 24.97 -55.95 -15.06
CA PHE A 103 23.77 -55.97 -15.87
C PHE A 103 22.76 -54.92 -15.39
N ARG A 104 22.58 -54.74 -14.07
CA ARG A 104 21.71 -53.72 -13.47
C ARG A 104 22.24 -52.32 -13.72
N SER A 105 23.51 -52.06 -13.56
CA SER A 105 24.14 -50.78 -13.82
C SER A 105 23.96 -50.39 -15.29
N GLN A 106 24.02 -51.36 -16.21
CA GLN A 106 23.74 -51.12 -17.60
C GLN A 106 22.26 -50.79 -17.85
N LYS A 107 21.33 -51.48 -17.18
CA LYS A 107 19.87 -51.16 -17.32
C LYS A 107 19.45 -49.83 -16.71
N LEU A 108 20.07 -49.42 -15.63
CA LEU A 108 19.85 -48.08 -15.07
C LEU A 108 20.29 -46.98 -16.07
N LYS A 109 21.41 -47.16 -16.75
CA LYS A 109 21.85 -46.23 -17.80
C LYS A 109 20.89 -46.21 -18.99
N GLU A 110 20.33 -47.34 -19.39
CA GLU A 110 19.31 -47.40 -20.47
C GLU A 110 18.01 -46.71 -20.04
N ILE A 111 17.56 -46.82 -18.79
CA ILE A 111 16.43 -46.12 -18.24
C ILE A 111 16.69 -44.60 -18.21
N GLU A 112 17.86 -44.18 -17.76
CA GLU A 112 18.26 -42.75 -17.81
C GLU A 112 18.25 -42.20 -19.24
N GLN A 113 18.75 -42.97 -20.22
CA GLN A 113 18.74 -42.57 -21.62
C GLN A 113 17.31 -42.46 -22.18
N LEU A 114 16.46 -43.45 -21.92
CA LEU A 114 15.05 -43.44 -22.32
C LEU A 114 14.28 -42.27 -21.67
N THR A 115 14.54 -41.96 -20.41
CA THR A 115 13.96 -40.82 -19.70
C THR A 115 14.41 -39.49 -20.35
N LYS A 116 15.68 -39.40 -20.77
CA LYS A 116 16.23 -38.25 -21.46
C LYS A 116 15.61 -38.09 -22.86
N ASP A 117 15.45 -39.18 -23.61
CA ASP A 117 14.82 -39.20 -24.91
C ASP A 117 13.33 -38.82 -24.83
N MET A 118 12.64 -39.27 -23.77
CA MET A 118 11.24 -38.89 -23.50
C MET A 118 11.11 -37.38 -23.25
N ARG A 119 12.03 -36.77 -22.50
CA ARG A 119 12.05 -35.31 -22.30
C ARG A 119 12.16 -34.59 -23.66
N VAL A 120 12.98 -35.06 -24.57
CA VAL A 120 13.13 -34.50 -25.93
C VAL A 120 11.85 -34.67 -26.78
N LEU A 121 11.07 -35.72 -26.53
CA LEU A 121 9.81 -36.00 -27.24
C LEU A 121 8.61 -35.22 -26.64
N LYS A 122 8.58 -35.01 -25.32
CA LYS A 122 7.62 -34.10 -24.67
C LYS A 122 7.85 -32.62 -25.05
N ASP A 123 9.08 -32.27 -25.40
CA ASP A 123 9.45 -30.93 -25.82
C ASP A 123 9.03 -30.63 -27.29
N LYS A 124 7.79 -30.24 -27.49
CA LYS A 124 7.63 -28.98 -28.25
C LYS A 124 8.23 -27.94 -27.29
N LYS A 125 9.42 -27.42 -27.65
CA LYS A 125 10.13 -26.45 -26.85
C LYS A 125 9.13 -25.62 -26.05
N PRO A 126 9.07 -25.71 -24.72
CA PRO A 126 8.62 -24.57 -23.94
C PRO A 126 9.47 -23.42 -24.44
N LEU A 127 8.92 -22.22 -24.53
CA LEU A 127 9.77 -21.03 -24.57
C LEU A 127 10.78 -21.26 -23.45
N VAL A 128 12.06 -21.46 -23.82
CA VAL A 128 13.12 -21.68 -22.88
C VAL A 128 13.27 -20.35 -22.16
N LEU A 129 12.47 -20.17 -21.12
CA LEU A 129 12.85 -19.28 -20.07
C LEU A 129 13.99 -20.03 -19.40
N SER A 130 15.22 -19.59 -19.70
CA SER A 130 16.37 -19.87 -18.86
C SER A 130 15.94 -19.69 -17.41
N ASN A 131 16.61 -20.33 -16.44
CA ASN A 131 16.45 -20.09 -15.01
C ASN A 131 16.89 -18.65 -14.64
N GLU A 132 16.38 -17.65 -15.32
CA GLU A 132 16.76 -16.25 -15.32
C GLU A 132 15.74 -15.42 -14.56
N PHE A 133 15.16 -15.98 -13.50
CA PHE A 133 14.44 -15.17 -12.53
C PHE A 133 15.39 -14.80 -11.38
N VAL A 134 15.19 -13.64 -10.82
CA VAL A 134 15.97 -13.06 -9.74
C VAL A 134 15.02 -12.70 -8.60
N GLY A 135 15.46 -12.93 -7.34
CA GLY A 135 14.82 -12.49 -6.13
C GLY A 135 13.84 -13.48 -5.47
N GLU A 136 13.80 -13.46 -4.15
CA GLU A 136 12.91 -14.28 -3.32
C GLU A 136 11.43 -13.96 -3.56
N ARG A 137 11.11 -12.71 -3.84
CA ARG A 137 9.74 -12.26 -4.15
C ARG A 137 9.12 -12.98 -5.35
N PHE A 138 9.92 -13.38 -6.34
CA PHE A 138 9.41 -14.15 -7.47
C PHE A 138 9.02 -15.58 -7.04
N GLU A 139 9.83 -16.21 -6.18
CA GLU A 139 9.54 -17.54 -5.65
C GLU A 139 8.29 -17.55 -4.78
N ASP A 140 8.07 -16.51 -3.98
CA ASP A 140 6.86 -16.34 -3.17
C ASP A 140 5.60 -16.24 -4.05
N LYS A 141 5.67 -15.49 -5.15
CA LYS A 141 4.56 -15.40 -6.11
C LYS A 141 4.29 -16.74 -6.78
N VAL A 142 5.33 -17.48 -7.13
CA VAL A 142 5.21 -18.85 -7.66
C VAL A 142 4.58 -19.77 -6.62
N ARG A 143 4.97 -19.67 -5.34
CA ARG A 143 4.38 -20.44 -4.25
C ARG A 143 2.89 -20.14 -4.10
N LYS A 144 2.54 -18.87 -4.01
CA LYS A 144 1.13 -18.41 -3.95
C LYS A 144 0.32 -18.89 -5.16
N MET A 145 0.88 -18.85 -6.37
CA MET A 145 0.23 -19.42 -7.56
C MET A 145 -0.10 -20.89 -7.41
N TRP A 146 0.81 -21.68 -6.82
CA TRP A 146 0.57 -23.12 -6.58
C TRP A 146 -0.51 -23.34 -5.52
N GLU A 147 -0.55 -22.55 -4.46
CA GLU A 147 -1.60 -22.57 -3.44
C GLU A 147 -2.97 -22.31 -4.08
N LEU A 148 -3.10 -21.24 -4.85
CA LEU A 148 -4.35 -20.89 -5.56
C LEU A 148 -4.76 -21.93 -6.60
N LEU A 149 -3.80 -22.54 -7.31
CA LEU A 149 -4.08 -23.62 -8.25
C LEU A 149 -4.52 -24.91 -7.55
N GLY A 150 -4.08 -25.13 -6.32
CA GLY A 150 -4.48 -26.27 -5.49
C GLY A 150 -5.81 -26.10 -4.76
N ASP A 151 -6.32 -24.88 -4.63
CA ASP A 151 -7.56 -24.59 -3.94
C ASP A 151 -8.78 -24.83 -4.84
N ASP A 152 -9.63 -25.79 -4.49
CA ASP A 152 -10.84 -26.15 -5.24
C ASP A 152 -11.90 -25.04 -5.27
N GLN A 153 -11.83 -24.03 -4.41
CA GLN A 153 -12.75 -22.91 -4.40
C GLN A 153 -12.31 -21.77 -5.34
N VAL A 154 -11.05 -21.76 -5.78
CA VAL A 154 -10.48 -20.74 -6.66
C VAL A 154 -10.55 -21.20 -8.11
N PHE A 155 -11.31 -20.51 -8.94
CA PHE A 155 -11.47 -20.83 -10.37
C PHE A 155 -10.76 -19.83 -11.29
N VAL A 156 -10.60 -18.58 -10.84
CA VAL A 156 -9.94 -17.50 -11.58
C VAL A 156 -8.81 -16.93 -10.74
N ILE A 157 -7.62 -16.86 -11.33
CA ILE A 157 -6.42 -16.29 -10.72
C ILE A 157 -5.98 -15.11 -11.58
N GLY A 158 -5.90 -13.92 -10.98
CA GLY A 158 -5.46 -12.70 -11.63
C GLY A 158 -3.97 -12.43 -11.40
N ILE A 159 -3.26 -12.01 -12.44
CA ILE A 159 -1.90 -11.46 -12.34
C ILE A 159 -1.98 -10.00 -12.78
N ASN A 160 -1.78 -9.07 -11.84
CA ASN A 160 -1.93 -7.63 -12.08
C ASN A 160 -0.60 -6.88 -11.88
N GLY A 161 -0.40 -5.78 -12.61
CA GLY A 161 0.75 -4.88 -12.48
C GLY A 161 1.00 -4.07 -13.75
N MET A 162 1.95 -3.14 -13.70
CA MET A 162 2.21 -2.22 -14.81
C MET A 162 2.77 -2.91 -16.07
N GLY A 163 2.80 -2.19 -17.19
CA GLY A 163 3.41 -2.66 -18.44
C GLY A 163 4.91 -2.92 -18.27
N GLY A 164 5.39 -4.09 -18.72
CA GLY A 164 6.83 -4.42 -18.65
C GLY A 164 7.32 -5.01 -17.32
N VAL A 165 6.47 -5.12 -16.29
CA VAL A 165 6.84 -5.61 -14.94
C VAL A 165 7.04 -7.12 -14.85
N GLY A 166 6.67 -7.91 -15.87
CA GLY A 166 6.90 -9.36 -15.89
C GLY A 166 5.66 -10.25 -15.71
N LYS A 167 4.42 -9.73 -15.84
CA LYS A 167 3.19 -10.53 -15.74
C LYS A 167 3.17 -11.74 -16.69
N THR A 168 3.41 -11.49 -17.96
CA THR A 168 3.49 -12.54 -18.99
C THR A 168 4.65 -13.51 -18.71
N PHE A 169 5.74 -13.03 -18.12
CA PHE A 169 6.85 -13.86 -17.68
C PHE A 169 6.44 -14.84 -16.59
N LEU A 170 5.77 -14.37 -15.53
CA LEU A 170 5.25 -15.25 -14.45
C LEU A 170 4.24 -16.25 -15.01
N ALA A 171 3.31 -15.81 -15.85
CA ALA A 171 2.33 -16.71 -16.47
C ALA A 171 3.01 -17.79 -17.34
N THR A 172 4.04 -17.43 -18.13
CA THR A 172 4.82 -18.38 -18.94
C THR A 172 5.65 -19.34 -18.07
N TYR A 173 6.24 -18.83 -16.99
CA TYR A 173 6.94 -19.68 -16.02
C TYR A 173 6.00 -20.72 -15.42
N MET A 174 4.80 -20.28 -15.01
CA MET A 174 3.78 -21.19 -14.47
C MET A 174 3.29 -22.18 -15.51
N GLU A 175 3.08 -21.77 -16.76
CA GLU A 175 2.74 -22.70 -17.86
C GLU A 175 3.76 -23.82 -17.96
N ASN A 176 5.06 -23.47 -17.96
CA ASN A 176 6.15 -24.45 -18.06
C ASN A 176 6.21 -25.36 -16.81
N GLU A 177 6.05 -24.78 -15.61
CA GLU A 177 6.07 -25.56 -14.35
C GLU A 177 4.86 -26.51 -14.23
N ILE A 178 3.67 -26.05 -14.61
CA ILE A 178 2.47 -26.90 -14.64
C ILE A 178 2.68 -28.09 -15.59
N LYS A 179 3.20 -27.82 -16.80
CA LYS A 179 3.53 -28.87 -17.78
C LYS A 179 4.61 -29.83 -17.25
N ARG A 180 5.63 -29.31 -16.58
CA ARG A 180 6.73 -30.08 -16.03
C ARG A 180 6.28 -31.00 -14.88
N LYS A 181 5.43 -30.48 -13.98
CA LYS A 181 4.91 -31.26 -12.83
C LYS A 181 3.80 -32.23 -13.24
N GLY A 182 3.13 -32.02 -14.37
CA GLY A 182 2.00 -32.84 -14.80
C GLY A 182 0.77 -32.75 -13.91
N SER A 183 0.65 -31.67 -13.11
CA SER A 183 -0.46 -31.48 -12.16
C SER A 183 -1.80 -31.19 -12.87
N PHE A 184 -1.75 -30.67 -14.08
CA PHE A 184 -2.88 -30.49 -14.97
C PHE A 184 -2.61 -31.21 -16.28
N ARG A 185 -3.63 -31.83 -16.88
CA ARG A 185 -3.50 -32.59 -18.14
C ARG A 185 -3.23 -31.68 -19.34
N HIS A 186 -3.85 -30.49 -19.33
CA HIS A 186 -3.79 -29.55 -20.45
C HIS A 186 -3.58 -28.13 -19.96
N VAL A 187 -2.72 -27.39 -20.66
CA VAL A 187 -2.52 -25.96 -20.46
C VAL A 187 -2.67 -25.27 -21.80
N PHE A 188 -3.64 -24.36 -21.87
CA PHE A 188 -3.96 -23.59 -23.07
C PHE A 188 -3.58 -22.14 -22.88
N TRP A 189 -2.95 -21.53 -23.88
CA TRP A 189 -2.55 -20.12 -23.86
C TRP A 189 -3.24 -19.34 -24.95
N VAL A 190 -3.88 -18.23 -24.59
CA VAL A 190 -4.51 -17.26 -25.50
C VAL A 190 -4.02 -15.86 -25.15
N THR A 191 -3.36 -15.18 -26.08
CA THR A 191 -3.08 -13.75 -25.93
C THR A 191 -4.30 -12.98 -26.44
N VAL A 192 -4.90 -12.17 -25.58
CA VAL A 192 -6.11 -11.41 -25.88
C VAL A 192 -5.72 -10.11 -26.58
N SER A 193 -6.16 -9.91 -27.84
CA SER A 193 -5.91 -8.65 -28.52
C SER A 193 -6.71 -7.51 -27.88
N HIS A 194 -6.14 -6.31 -27.89
CA HIS A 194 -6.79 -5.13 -27.33
C HIS A 194 -8.20 -4.86 -27.90
N ASP A 195 -8.36 -5.12 -29.21
CA ASP A 195 -9.61 -4.98 -29.97
C ASP A 195 -10.37 -6.31 -30.11
N PHE A 196 -10.25 -7.21 -29.11
CA PHE A 196 -10.93 -8.50 -29.20
C PHE A 196 -12.47 -8.35 -29.28
N THR A 197 -13.12 -9.27 -29.98
CA THR A 197 -14.54 -9.52 -29.93
C THR A 197 -14.80 -10.92 -29.40
N THR A 198 -15.98 -11.19 -28.87
CA THR A 198 -16.37 -12.54 -28.43
C THR A 198 -16.09 -13.57 -29.52
N PHE A 199 -16.48 -13.24 -30.74
CA PHE A 199 -16.26 -14.08 -31.92
C PHE A 199 -14.78 -14.42 -32.20
N LYS A 200 -13.90 -13.40 -32.16
CA LYS A 200 -12.46 -13.59 -32.33
C LYS A 200 -11.87 -14.46 -31.23
N LEU A 201 -12.26 -14.23 -29.96
CA LEU A 201 -11.78 -15.01 -28.82
C LEU A 201 -12.25 -16.46 -28.89
N GLN A 202 -13.54 -16.71 -29.22
CA GLN A 202 -14.07 -18.04 -29.46
C GLN A 202 -13.27 -18.78 -30.57
N HIS A 203 -12.93 -18.08 -31.65
CA HIS A 203 -12.15 -18.66 -32.74
C HIS A 203 -10.73 -19.03 -32.30
N GLN A 204 -10.07 -18.15 -31.50
CA GLN A 204 -8.73 -18.42 -30.98
C GLN A 204 -8.72 -19.64 -30.05
N ILE A 205 -9.66 -19.71 -29.09
CA ILE A 205 -9.79 -20.84 -28.18
C ILE A 205 -10.05 -22.12 -28.95
N ALA A 206 -11.02 -22.13 -29.87
CA ALA A 206 -11.36 -23.28 -30.69
C ALA A 206 -10.16 -23.83 -31.49
N LYS A 207 -9.36 -22.91 -32.06
CA LYS A 207 -8.13 -23.27 -32.79
C LYS A 207 -7.13 -23.99 -31.89
N ILE A 208 -6.98 -23.55 -30.63
CA ILE A 208 -6.01 -24.13 -29.70
C ILE A 208 -6.46 -25.50 -29.19
N ILE A 209 -7.76 -25.65 -28.90
CA ILE A 209 -8.31 -26.95 -28.49
C ILE A 209 -8.61 -27.88 -29.69
N GLY A 210 -8.44 -27.40 -30.92
CA GLY A 210 -8.59 -28.20 -32.15
C GLY A 210 -10.05 -28.47 -32.55
N VAL A 211 -10.96 -27.57 -32.17
CA VAL A 211 -12.41 -27.66 -32.51
C VAL A 211 -12.73 -26.76 -33.70
N LYS A 212 -13.62 -27.20 -34.57
CA LYS A 212 -14.18 -26.38 -35.63
C LYS A 212 -15.49 -25.74 -35.11
N LEU A 213 -15.57 -24.43 -35.26
CA LEU A 213 -16.78 -23.69 -34.97
C LEU A 213 -17.41 -23.28 -36.29
N ASP A 214 -18.48 -23.96 -36.64
CA ASP A 214 -19.24 -23.66 -37.86
C ASP A 214 -20.39 -22.70 -37.50
N GLY A 215 -20.60 -21.68 -38.34
CA GLY A 215 -21.65 -20.69 -38.21
C GLY A 215 -21.22 -19.38 -37.55
N ASP A 216 -22.07 -18.33 -37.71
CA ASP A 216 -21.81 -16.96 -37.30
C ASP A 216 -22.54 -16.60 -35.99
N ASP A 217 -23.36 -17.50 -35.43
CA ASP A 217 -24.07 -17.24 -34.17
C ASP A 217 -23.16 -17.48 -32.95
N GLU A 218 -22.89 -16.40 -32.22
CA GLU A 218 -22.04 -16.43 -31.03
C GLU A 218 -22.54 -17.41 -29.95
N ARG A 219 -23.85 -17.61 -29.80
CA ARG A 219 -24.43 -18.50 -28.79
C ARG A 219 -24.21 -19.96 -29.15
N CYS A 220 -24.44 -20.33 -30.42
CA CYS A 220 -24.18 -21.68 -30.89
C CYS A 220 -22.67 -22.00 -30.74
N ARG A 221 -21.81 -21.07 -31.08
CA ARG A 221 -20.35 -21.22 -30.91
C ARG A 221 -19.93 -21.38 -29.45
N ALA A 222 -20.52 -20.59 -28.54
CA ALA A 222 -20.31 -20.71 -27.11
C ALA A 222 -20.71 -22.10 -26.58
N THR A 223 -21.87 -22.62 -27.01
CA THR A 223 -22.37 -23.93 -26.60
C THR A 223 -21.45 -25.05 -27.06
N ILE A 224 -20.94 -24.98 -28.31
CA ILE A 224 -19.98 -25.96 -28.82
C ILE A 224 -18.68 -25.90 -28.04
N LEU A 225 -18.14 -24.68 -27.80
CA LEU A 225 -16.90 -24.51 -27.02
C LEU A 225 -17.05 -25.02 -25.59
N SER A 226 -18.13 -24.70 -24.91
CA SER A 226 -18.39 -25.17 -23.55
C SER A 226 -18.44 -26.69 -23.50
N SER A 227 -19.21 -27.32 -24.40
CA SER A 227 -19.32 -28.78 -24.47
C SER A 227 -17.99 -29.48 -24.77
N GLU A 228 -17.11 -28.86 -25.57
CA GLU A 228 -15.79 -29.46 -25.85
C GLU A 228 -14.80 -29.22 -24.71
N LEU A 229 -14.85 -28.06 -24.05
CA LEU A 229 -14.02 -27.77 -22.88
C LEU A 229 -14.43 -28.62 -21.68
N GLU A 230 -15.73 -28.91 -21.49
CA GLU A 230 -16.24 -29.80 -20.46
C GLU A 230 -15.72 -31.25 -20.59
N LYS A 231 -15.37 -31.68 -21.79
CA LYS A 231 -14.73 -33.00 -22.01
C LYS A 231 -13.26 -33.05 -21.61
N ILE A 232 -12.65 -31.87 -21.41
CA ILE A 232 -11.24 -31.73 -21.09
C ILE A 232 -11.10 -31.55 -19.57
N GLU A 233 -10.88 -32.66 -18.87
CA GLU A 233 -10.72 -32.64 -17.43
C GLU A 233 -9.38 -32.04 -17.01
N ASN A 234 -9.35 -31.40 -15.83
CA ASN A 234 -8.16 -30.93 -15.14
C ASN A 234 -7.23 -30.10 -16.04
N SER A 235 -7.71 -28.93 -16.47
CA SER A 235 -6.99 -28.06 -17.39
C SER A 235 -6.84 -26.63 -16.89
N VAL A 236 -5.83 -25.94 -17.38
CA VAL A 236 -5.60 -24.51 -17.14
C VAL A 236 -5.72 -23.76 -18.46
N LEU A 237 -6.53 -22.70 -18.47
CA LEU A 237 -6.61 -21.72 -19.54
C LEU A 237 -5.90 -20.44 -19.11
N ILE A 238 -4.94 -19.96 -19.88
CA ILE A 238 -4.23 -18.70 -19.63
C ILE A 238 -4.70 -17.67 -20.64
N LEU A 239 -5.28 -16.55 -20.15
CA LEU A 239 -5.64 -15.39 -20.94
C LEU A 239 -4.63 -14.27 -20.67
N ASP A 240 -3.74 -14.01 -21.61
CA ASP A 240 -2.67 -13.02 -21.44
C ASP A 240 -3.05 -11.67 -22.04
N ASP A 241 -2.70 -10.56 -21.34
CA ASP A 241 -2.89 -9.15 -21.71
C ASP A 241 -4.38 -8.76 -21.89
N VAL A 242 -5.20 -9.05 -20.88
CA VAL A 242 -6.64 -8.73 -20.87
C VAL A 242 -6.85 -7.25 -20.52
N TRP A 243 -7.54 -6.50 -21.39
CA TRP A 243 -7.73 -5.03 -21.26
C TRP A 243 -9.15 -4.61 -20.87
N ARG A 244 -10.12 -5.49 -20.95
CA ARG A 244 -11.52 -5.22 -20.58
C ARG A 244 -12.22 -6.51 -20.15
N TYR A 245 -13.34 -6.36 -19.49
CA TYR A 245 -14.20 -7.46 -19.07
C TYR A 245 -14.51 -8.43 -20.21
N ILE A 246 -14.39 -9.71 -19.93
CA ILE A 246 -14.74 -10.82 -20.80
C ILE A 246 -15.89 -11.61 -20.17
N ASP A 247 -17.03 -11.64 -20.80
CA ASP A 247 -18.14 -12.50 -20.39
C ASP A 247 -17.79 -13.96 -20.78
N LEU A 248 -17.28 -14.70 -19.78
CA LEU A 248 -16.81 -16.07 -19.98
C LEU A 248 -17.90 -17.01 -20.47
N GLN A 249 -19.16 -16.79 -20.06
CA GLN A 249 -20.31 -17.58 -20.51
C GLN A 249 -20.62 -17.32 -21.99
N LYS A 250 -20.58 -16.07 -22.42
CA LYS A 250 -20.75 -15.73 -23.85
C LYS A 250 -19.61 -16.25 -24.72
N VAL A 251 -18.41 -16.33 -24.18
CA VAL A 251 -17.29 -16.96 -24.87
C VAL A 251 -17.45 -18.47 -24.92
N GLY A 252 -18.11 -19.10 -23.94
CA GLY A 252 -18.26 -20.53 -23.81
C GLY A 252 -17.16 -21.19 -22.98
N ILE A 253 -16.65 -20.50 -21.97
CA ILE A 253 -15.67 -21.02 -20.99
C ILE A 253 -16.44 -21.48 -19.75
N PRO A 254 -16.54 -22.80 -19.49
CA PRO A 254 -17.29 -23.36 -18.37
C PRO A 254 -16.37 -23.39 -17.13
N LEU A 255 -16.39 -22.35 -16.32
CA LEU A 255 -15.75 -22.39 -15.01
C LEU A 255 -16.55 -23.26 -14.03
N LYS A 256 -15.89 -23.82 -13.03
CA LYS A 256 -16.48 -24.71 -12.01
C LYS A 256 -16.89 -26.09 -12.50
N VAL A 257 -16.50 -26.45 -13.70
CA VAL A 257 -16.81 -27.76 -14.29
C VAL A 257 -15.50 -28.51 -14.57
N ASN A 258 -15.41 -29.75 -14.18
CA ASN A 258 -14.31 -30.68 -14.49
C ASN A 258 -12.88 -30.16 -14.17
N GLY A 259 -12.72 -29.27 -13.17
CA GLY A 259 -11.40 -28.81 -12.73
C GLY A 259 -10.71 -27.82 -13.69
N ILE A 260 -11.48 -27.06 -14.48
CA ILE A 260 -10.93 -25.99 -15.33
C ILE A 260 -10.61 -24.78 -14.47
N LYS A 261 -9.36 -24.30 -14.53
CA LYS A 261 -8.90 -23.09 -13.89
C LYS A 261 -8.48 -22.05 -14.92
N LEU A 262 -8.74 -20.78 -14.63
CA LEU A 262 -8.38 -19.64 -15.46
C LEU A 262 -7.26 -18.86 -14.80
N ILE A 263 -6.16 -18.63 -15.51
CA ILE A 263 -5.15 -17.63 -15.15
C ILE A 263 -5.29 -16.47 -16.12
N MET A 264 -5.36 -15.25 -15.63
CA MET A 264 -5.38 -14.08 -16.48
C MET A 264 -4.31 -13.06 -16.10
N THR A 265 -3.75 -12.38 -17.08
CA THR A 265 -2.88 -11.23 -16.84
C THR A 265 -3.57 -9.94 -17.26
N SER A 266 -3.46 -8.90 -16.47
CA SER A 266 -4.00 -7.58 -16.81
C SER A 266 -3.15 -6.47 -16.21
N ARG A 267 -3.14 -5.31 -16.87
CA ARG A 267 -2.62 -4.06 -16.30
C ARG A 267 -3.67 -3.35 -15.45
N LEU A 268 -4.94 -3.71 -15.61
CA LEU A 268 -6.09 -3.00 -15.08
C LEU A 268 -6.65 -3.75 -13.87
N LYS A 269 -6.51 -3.17 -12.68
CA LYS A 269 -6.99 -3.78 -11.44
C LYS A 269 -8.51 -3.98 -11.45
N HIS A 270 -9.26 -3.01 -12.00
CA HIS A 270 -10.70 -3.12 -12.12
C HIS A 270 -11.15 -4.26 -13.04
N VAL A 271 -10.39 -4.57 -14.12
CA VAL A 271 -10.68 -5.72 -14.99
C VAL A 271 -10.49 -7.03 -14.24
N CYS A 272 -9.44 -7.15 -13.42
CA CYS A 272 -9.28 -8.33 -12.56
C CYS A 272 -10.51 -8.51 -11.64
N ARG A 273 -10.98 -7.43 -10.97
CA ARG A 273 -12.18 -7.47 -10.12
C ARG A 273 -13.43 -7.87 -10.89
N GLN A 274 -13.64 -7.33 -12.09
CA GLN A 274 -14.79 -7.69 -12.95
C GLN A 274 -14.76 -9.14 -13.42
N MET A 275 -13.57 -9.75 -13.46
CA MET A 275 -13.36 -11.15 -13.83
C MET A 275 -13.35 -12.11 -12.63
N ASP A 276 -13.92 -11.69 -11.49
CA ASP A 276 -13.99 -12.45 -10.24
C ASP A 276 -12.62 -12.78 -9.61
N CYS A 277 -11.58 -12.01 -9.94
CA CYS A 277 -10.32 -12.07 -9.20
C CYS A 277 -10.45 -11.21 -7.93
N LEU A 278 -10.76 -11.85 -6.82
CA LEU A 278 -10.77 -11.24 -5.49
C LEU A 278 -9.34 -10.82 -5.09
N PRO A 279 -9.16 -9.94 -4.09
CA PRO A 279 -7.82 -9.56 -3.62
C PRO A 279 -6.93 -10.77 -3.30
N ASP A 280 -7.48 -11.79 -2.66
CA ASP A 280 -6.75 -13.02 -2.28
C ASP A 280 -6.36 -13.89 -3.47
N ASN A 281 -7.14 -13.84 -4.56
CA ASN A 281 -6.91 -14.58 -5.81
C ASN A 281 -6.14 -13.73 -6.84
N THR A 282 -5.68 -12.53 -6.46
CA THR A 282 -4.93 -11.63 -7.34
C THR A 282 -3.48 -11.53 -6.90
N ILE A 283 -2.57 -11.88 -7.78
CA ILE A 283 -1.12 -11.71 -7.59
C ILE A 283 -0.71 -10.38 -8.19
N LYS A 284 -0.30 -9.45 -7.34
CA LYS A 284 0.27 -8.18 -7.76
C LYS A 284 1.75 -8.36 -8.06
N ILE A 285 2.20 -7.83 -9.20
CA ILE A 285 3.61 -7.78 -9.56
C ILE A 285 4.04 -6.32 -9.57
N TYR A 286 5.05 -6.03 -8.75
CA TYR A 286 5.69 -4.74 -8.62
C TYR A 286 7.04 -4.71 -9.37
N PRO A 287 7.60 -3.53 -9.66
CA PRO A 287 9.00 -3.41 -10.06
C PRO A 287 9.93 -4.10 -9.05
N LEU A 288 11.12 -4.46 -9.50
CA LEU A 288 12.13 -5.10 -8.65
C LEU A 288 12.62 -4.13 -7.58
N LYS A 289 13.14 -4.66 -6.47
CA LYS A 289 13.79 -3.86 -5.43
C LYS A 289 15.04 -3.17 -5.96
N THR A 290 15.26 -1.94 -5.53
CA THR A 290 16.44 -1.14 -5.82
C THR A 290 17.27 -0.97 -4.53
N GLU A 291 18.52 -0.48 -4.64
CA GLU A 291 19.44 -0.26 -3.52
C GLU A 291 18.86 0.54 -2.33
N GLU A 292 17.82 1.39 -2.59
CA GLU A 292 17.24 2.25 -1.56
C GLU A 292 16.30 1.51 -0.59
N GLU A 293 15.87 0.28 -0.93
CA GLU A 293 14.81 -0.39 -0.20
C GLU A 293 15.27 -1.50 0.75
N GLU A 294 16.35 -2.26 0.47
CA GLU A 294 16.93 -3.32 1.34
C GLU A 294 18.28 -3.82 0.82
N GLU A 295 18.96 -4.72 1.59
CA GLU A 295 20.27 -5.33 1.26
C GLU A 295 20.31 -6.15 -0.04
N GLU A 296 19.16 -6.52 -0.62
CA GLU A 296 19.07 -7.32 -1.84
C GLU A 296 18.73 -6.46 -3.05
N GLU A 297 19.65 -6.37 -3.98
CA GLU A 297 19.57 -5.61 -5.23
C GLU A 297 19.04 -6.48 -6.39
N GLU A 298 17.72 -6.78 -6.41
CA GLU A 298 17.13 -7.64 -7.44
C GLU A 298 17.29 -7.06 -8.87
N ASP A 299 17.23 -5.74 -9.02
CA ASP A 299 17.38 -5.03 -10.30
C ASP A 299 18.81 -5.15 -10.83
N TRP A 300 19.81 -5.01 -9.96
CA TRP A 300 21.22 -5.17 -10.30
C TRP A 300 21.57 -6.61 -10.69
N GLU A 301 21.05 -7.59 -9.95
CA GLU A 301 21.24 -9.00 -10.28
C GLU A 301 20.65 -9.33 -11.66
N LEU A 302 19.41 -8.89 -11.95
CA LEU A 302 18.79 -9.07 -13.24
C LEU A 302 19.63 -8.43 -14.35
N PHE A 303 20.12 -7.20 -14.10
CA PHE A 303 20.94 -6.48 -15.08
C PHE A 303 22.22 -7.26 -15.41
N LEU A 304 22.97 -7.71 -14.41
CA LEU A 304 24.19 -8.51 -14.62
C LEU A 304 23.92 -9.81 -15.34
N LEU A 305 22.82 -10.48 -15.00
CA LEU A 305 22.41 -11.71 -15.67
C LEU A 305 22.09 -11.50 -17.15
N LYS A 306 21.43 -10.39 -17.49
CA LYS A 306 21.07 -10.06 -18.89
C LYS A 306 22.24 -9.49 -19.68
N LEU A 307 23.14 -8.76 -19.03
CA LEU A 307 24.38 -8.28 -19.61
C LEU A 307 25.34 -9.42 -19.94
N GLY A 308 25.31 -10.49 -19.14
CA GLY A 308 26.13 -11.69 -19.29
C GLY A 308 25.76 -12.56 -20.50
N HIS A 309 26.41 -13.73 -20.58
CA HIS A 309 26.21 -14.67 -21.67
C HIS A 309 25.73 -16.03 -21.15
N HIS A 310 24.73 -16.60 -21.82
CA HIS A 310 24.21 -17.95 -21.53
C HIS A 310 23.79 -18.19 -20.06
N GLY A 311 23.16 -17.16 -19.42
CA GLY A 311 22.71 -17.26 -18.03
C GLY A 311 23.85 -17.15 -16.98
N THR A 312 25.04 -16.74 -17.39
CA THR A 312 26.13 -16.41 -16.47
C THR A 312 26.16 -14.89 -16.27
N PRO A 313 26.08 -14.39 -15.04
CA PRO A 313 26.15 -12.96 -14.76
C PRO A 313 27.45 -12.33 -15.29
N ALA A 314 27.36 -11.11 -15.82
CA ALA A 314 28.52 -10.39 -16.30
C ALA A 314 29.39 -9.89 -15.13
N THR A 315 30.70 -9.86 -15.35
CA THR A 315 31.64 -9.17 -14.45
C THR A 315 32.07 -7.88 -15.12
N LEU A 316 31.78 -6.74 -14.51
CA LEU A 316 32.16 -5.42 -14.99
C LEU A 316 33.46 -4.94 -14.37
N PRO A 317 34.27 -4.16 -15.12
CA PRO A 317 35.45 -3.49 -14.55
C PRO A 317 35.04 -2.57 -13.37
N PRO A 318 35.81 -2.50 -12.27
CA PRO A 318 35.45 -1.67 -11.10
C PRO A 318 35.16 -0.20 -11.44
N GLN A 319 35.80 0.35 -12.46
CA GLN A 319 35.61 1.74 -12.93
C GLN A 319 34.25 1.96 -13.61
N VAL A 320 33.58 0.89 -14.08
CA VAL A 320 32.29 0.93 -14.76
C VAL A 320 31.15 0.65 -13.81
N VAL A 321 31.38 -0.12 -12.73
CA VAL A 321 30.33 -0.62 -11.83
C VAL A 321 29.44 0.51 -11.30
N GLU A 322 30.02 1.59 -10.75
CA GLU A 322 29.26 2.72 -10.20
C GLU A 322 28.37 3.41 -11.24
N ILE A 323 28.91 3.59 -12.45
CA ILE A 323 28.15 4.21 -13.54
C ILE A 323 27.03 3.27 -13.98
N ALA A 324 27.32 1.97 -14.09
CA ALA A 324 26.33 0.97 -14.47
C ALA A 324 25.21 0.86 -13.42
N ARG A 325 25.51 0.92 -12.13
CA ARG A 325 24.50 1.02 -11.06
C ARG A 325 23.62 2.25 -11.24
N SER A 326 24.20 3.41 -11.53
CA SER A 326 23.43 4.63 -11.81
C SER A 326 22.52 4.49 -13.03
N VAL A 327 22.93 3.76 -14.06
CA VAL A 327 22.09 3.43 -15.22
C VAL A 327 20.93 2.51 -14.83
N VAL A 328 21.20 1.49 -14.00
CA VAL A 328 20.15 0.55 -13.51
C VAL A 328 19.13 1.27 -12.64
N ARG A 329 19.55 2.15 -11.73
CA ARG A 329 18.62 2.98 -10.92
C ARG A 329 17.66 3.80 -11.79
N LYS A 330 18.11 4.31 -12.95
CA LYS A 330 17.23 5.03 -13.91
C LYS A 330 16.19 4.13 -14.57
N CYS A 331 16.33 2.80 -14.51
CA CYS A 331 15.30 1.85 -14.93
C CYS A 331 14.19 1.67 -13.89
N ASP A 332 14.34 2.22 -12.68
CA ASP A 332 13.35 2.24 -11.58
C ASP A 332 12.77 0.83 -11.33
N GLY A 333 13.64 -0.19 -11.31
CA GLY A 333 13.28 -1.59 -11.09
C GLY A 333 12.42 -2.25 -12.18
N LEU A 334 12.17 -1.60 -13.33
CA LEU A 334 11.32 -2.18 -14.38
C LEU A 334 12.07 -3.23 -15.20
N PRO A 335 11.69 -4.53 -15.14
CA PRO A 335 12.42 -5.61 -15.82
C PRO A 335 12.56 -5.41 -17.34
N LEU A 336 11.55 -4.83 -17.99
CA LEU A 336 11.62 -4.53 -19.43
C LEU A 336 12.73 -3.53 -19.74
N ALA A 337 12.81 -2.45 -18.97
CA ALA A 337 13.83 -1.41 -19.16
C ALA A 337 15.22 -1.95 -18.83
N ILE A 338 15.37 -2.71 -17.74
CA ILE A 338 16.63 -3.35 -17.36
C ILE A 338 17.12 -4.28 -18.49
N ASN A 339 16.23 -5.08 -19.07
CA ASN A 339 16.57 -5.97 -20.19
C ASN A 339 17.02 -5.18 -21.45
N VAL A 340 16.35 -4.09 -21.78
CA VAL A 340 16.71 -3.23 -22.92
C VAL A 340 18.07 -2.61 -22.68
N MET A 341 18.29 -1.99 -21.51
CA MET A 341 19.57 -1.37 -21.17
C MET A 341 20.73 -2.37 -21.10
N ALA A 342 20.51 -3.55 -20.50
CA ALA A 342 21.52 -4.60 -20.48
C ALA A 342 21.92 -5.05 -21.90
N ARG A 343 20.93 -5.15 -22.79
CA ARG A 343 21.18 -5.51 -24.21
C ARG A 343 21.93 -4.41 -24.95
N THR A 344 21.56 -3.14 -24.76
CA THR A 344 22.23 -1.98 -25.36
C THR A 344 23.69 -1.87 -24.91
N MET A 345 23.98 -2.15 -23.65
CA MET A 345 25.33 -2.06 -23.06
C MET A 345 26.16 -3.35 -23.15
N LYS A 346 25.62 -4.40 -23.77
CA LYS A 346 26.27 -5.71 -23.84
C LYS A 346 27.61 -5.67 -24.56
N GLY A 347 28.67 -6.15 -23.87
CA GLY A 347 30.01 -6.16 -24.39
C GLY A 347 30.73 -4.80 -24.36
N CYS A 348 30.11 -3.77 -23.76
CA CYS A 348 30.73 -2.47 -23.61
C CYS A 348 31.49 -2.39 -22.26
N TYR A 349 32.80 -2.10 -22.31
CA TYR A 349 33.65 -1.96 -21.13
C TYR A 349 34.27 -0.57 -21.00
N ASP A 350 33.94 0.34 -21.94
CA ASP A 350 34.46 1.71 -21.95
C ASP A 350 33.60 2.63 -21.06
N THR A 351 34.23 3.26 -20.07
CA THR A 351 33.59 4.20 -19.15
C THR A 351 32.97 5.41 -19.82
N ILE A 352 33.49 5.84 -20.99
CA ILE A 352 32.97 6.98 -21.73
C ILE A 352 31.59 6.66 -22.30
N MET A 353 31.41 5.46 -22.82
CA MET A 353 30.13 5.01 -23.35
C MET A 353 29.08 4.91 -22.25
N TRP A 354 29.43 4.38 -21.08
CA TRP A 354 28.54 4.30 -19.94
C TRP A 354 28.13 5.69 -19.43
N LYS A 355 29.07 6.62 -19.33
CA LYS A 355 28.78 8.01 -18.96
C LYS A 355 27.86 8.68 -19.98
N HIS A 356 28.08 8.43 -21.27
CA HIS A 356 27.24 8.96 -22.33
C HIS A 356 25.78 8.48 -22.22
N GLU A 357 25.60 7.17 -21.99
CA GLU A 357 24.23 6.63 -21.81
C GLU A 357 23.58 7.13 -20.50
N LEU A 358 24.33 7.22 -19.40
CA LEU A 358 23.82 7.81 -18.16
C LEU A 358 23.37 9.26 -18.37
N ASN A 359 24.20 10.08 -19.03
CA ASN A 359 23.84 11.47 -19.33
C ASN A 359 22.58 11.60 -20.17
N LYS A 360 22.39 10.71 -21.16
CA LYS A 360 21.13 10.68 -21.93
C LYS A 360 19.93 10.39 -21.04
N LEU A 361 20.04 9.38 -20.14
CA LEU A 361 18.97 9.03 -19.21
C LEU A 361 18.67 10.17 -18.22
N GLU A 362 19.69 10.88 -17.76
CA GLU A 362 19.55 12.03 -16.86
C GLU A 362 18.92 13.25 -17.52
N ASN A 363 19.22 13.48 -18.80
CA ASN A 363 18.65 14.59 -19.57
C ASN A 363 17.28 14.27 -20.20
N LEU A 364 16.67 13.12 -19.85
CA LEU A 364 15.44 12.61 -20.48
C LEU A 364 15.55 12.39 -21.99
N GLU A 365 16.78 12.33 -22.53
CA GLU A 365 17.11 12.02 -23.90
C GLU A 365 17.29 10.51 -24.06
N MET A 366 16.20 9.76 -23.89
CA MET A 366 16.22 8.30 -23.97
C MET A 366 16.68 7.83 -25.37
N GLY A 367 17.52 6.78 -25.40
CA GLY A 367 17.90 6.12 -26.64
C GLY A 367 16.69 5.57 -27.41
N GLU A 368 16.78 5.51 -28.75
CA GLU A 368 15.67 5.07 -29.62
C GLU A 368 15.16 3.68 -29.23
N GLU A 369 16.02 2.75 -28.81
CA GLU A 369 15.62 1.41 -28.39
C GLU A 369 14.70 1.43 -27.14
N VAL A 370 14.97 2.33 -26.16
CA VAL A 370 14.13 2.50 -24.98
C VAL A 370 12.79 3.13 -25.38
N LYS A 371 12.78 4.11 -26.27
CA LYS A 371 11.54 4.73 -26.77
C LYS A 371 10.68 3.71 -27.51
N GLU A 372 11.27 2.94 -28.42
CA GLU A 372 10.53 1.97 -29.22
C GLU A 372 10.00 0.80 -28.39
N GLU A 373 10.78 0.25 -27.47
CA GLU A 373 10.40 -0.95 -26.74
C GLU A 373 9.71 -0.66 -25.41
N VAL A 374 10.24 0.27 -24.62
CA VAL A 374 9.71 0.56 -23.26
C VAL A 374 8.55 1.55 -23.33
N PHE A 375 8.76 2.73 -23.94
CA PHE A 375 7.71 3.74 -24.02
C PHE A 375 6.49 3.28 -24.81
N THR A 376 6.67 2.52 -25.88
CA THR A 376 5.53 1.94 -26.62
C THR A 376 4.67 1.04 -25.73
N VAL A 377 5.29 0.24 -24.84
CA VAL A 377 4.55 -0.61 -23.91
C VAL A 377 3.83 0.22 -22.85
N LEU A 378 4.48 1.24 -22.27
CA LEU A 378 3.89 2.12 -21.27
C LEU A 378 2.80 3.01 -21.86
N LYS A 379 3.04 3.57 -23.05
CA LYS A 379 2.10 4.43 -23.78
C LYS A 379 0.76 3.74 -24.05
N ARG A 380 0.75 2.43 -24.26
CA ARG A 380 -0.52 1.68 -24.39
C ARG A 380 -1.42 1.84 -23.18
N SER A 381 -0.86 1.91 -21.96
CA SER A 381 -1.66 2.16 -20.75
C SER A 381 -2.20 3.59 -20.71
N TYR A 382 -1.44 4.58 -21.17
CA TYR A 382 -1.87 5.97 -21.32
C TYR A 382 -2.95 6.13 -22.41
N ASP A 383 -2.75 5.54 -23.60
CA ASP A 383 -3.69 5.62 -24.72
C ASP A 383 -5.04 4.96 -24.39
N ASN A 384 -5.03 3.99 -23.48
CA ASN A 384 -6.24 3.30 -22.98
C ASN A 384 -6.98 4.01 -21.86
N LEU A 385 -6.52 5.17 -21.39
CA LEU A 385 -7.29 6.05 -20.54
C LEU A 385 -8.45 6.62 -21.37
N ILE A 386 -9.64 6.00 -21.23
CA ILE A 386 -10.85 6.35 -22.01
C ILE A 386 -11.28 7.80 -21.72
N GLU A 387 -11.17 8.23 -20.48
CA GLU A 387 -11.48 9.57 -20.05
C GLU A 387 -10.30 10.50 -20.40
N LYS A 388 -10.51 11.42 -21.33
CA LYS A 388 -9.46 12.37 -21.74
C LYS A 388 -8.93 13.25 -20.60
N ASP A 389 -9.75 13.46 -19.57
CA ASP A 389 -9.31 14.20 -18.40
C ASP A 389 -8.28 13.41 -17.58
N LEU A 390 -8.37 12.06 -17.49
CA LEU A 390 -7.33 11.23 -16.86
C LEU A 390 -5.98 11.34 -17.59
N GLN A 391 -6.00 11.46 -18.92
CA GLN A 391 -4.76 11.69 -19.68
C GLN A 391 -4.14 13.04 -19.29
N LYS A 392 -4.95 14.10 -19.16
CA LYS A 392 -4.47 15.41 -18.72
C LYS A 392 -3.92 15.38 -17.30
N TYR A 393 -4.59 14.67 -16.38
CA TYR A 393 -4.13 14.55 -15.00
C TYR A 393 -2.81 13.79 -14.92
N LEU A 394 -2.66 12.70 -15.67
CA LEU A 394 -1.38 11.98 -15.74
C LEU A 394 -0.25 12.89 -16.26
N LEU A 395 -0.51 13.63 -17.33
CA LEU A 395 0.46 14.58 -17.88
C LEU A 395 0.77 15.72 -16.89
N TYR A 396 -0.21 16.18 -16.12
CA TYR A 396 0.01 17.16 -15.06
C TYR A 396 0.91 16.60 -13.96
N PHE A 397 0.64 15.38 -13.47
CA PHE A 397 1.50 14.75 -12.46
C PHE A 397 2.94 14.53 -12.94
N ALA A 398 3.15 14.33 -14.23
CA ALA A 398 4.51 14.23 -14.78
C ALA A 398 5.29 15.55 -14.70
N GLN A 399 4.62 16.68 -14.58
CA GLN A 399 5.23 17.99 -14.44
C GLN A 399 5.65 18.31 -13.00
N ILE A 400 5.16 17.56 -12.02
CA ILE A 400 5.42 17.79 -10.59
C ILE A 400 6.45 16.76 -10.12
N PRO A 401 7.45 17.15 -9.30
CA PRO A 401 8.37 16.16 -8.72
C PRO A 401 7.64 15.18 -7.79
N ASN A 402 8.11 13.92 -7.73
CA ASN A 402 7.66 13.01 -6.69
C ASN A 402 8.12 13.54 -5.34
N GLY A 403 7.24 13.62 -4.37
CA GLY A 403 7.55 14.06 -3.01
C GLY A 403 8.48 13.06 -2.30
N CYS A 404 9.75 13.03 -2.70
CA CYS A 404 10.74 12.06 -2.20
C CYS A 404 10.99 12.15 -0.69
N ASP A 405 10.77 13.33 -0.10
CA ASP A 405 11.01 13.61 1.32
C ASP A 405 9.77 13.39 2.20
N LEU A 406 8.64 12.99 1.62
CA LEU A 406 7.40 12.75 2.37
C LEU A 406 7.30 11.29 2.82
N PRO A 407 6.80 11.02 4.05
CA PRO A 407 6.41 9.69 4.48
C PRO A 407 5.41 9.04 3.50
N GLU A 408 5.41 7.71 3.40
CA GLU A 408 4.54 6.99 2.46
C GLU A 408 3.06 7.29 2.64
N SER A 409 2.62 7.47 3.87
CA SER A 409 1.24 7.83 4.25
C SER A 409 0.77 9.16 3.66
N LEU A 410 1.69 10.09 3.40
CA LEU A 410 1.37 11.44 2.91
C LEU A 410 1.45 11.57 1.38
N ARG A 411 2.08 10.63 0.68
CA ARG A 411 2.34 10.77 -0.77
C ARG A 411 1.08 10.69 -1.64
N GLU A 412 0.16 9.78 -1.34
CA GLU A 412 -1.11 9.68 -2.08
C GLU A 412 -1.94 10.94 -1.90
N ARG A 413 -1.94 11.46 -0.69
CA ARG A 413 -2.59 12.69 -0.31
C ARG A 413 -1.97 13.89 -1.02
N ASP A 414 -0.64 14.01 -1.08
CA ASP A 414 0.07 15.06 -1.82
C ASP A 414 -0.37 15.10 -3.29
N LEU A 415 -0.54 13.93 -3.93
CA LEU A 415 -1.05 13.84 -5.29
C LEU A 415 -2.49 14.36 -5.43
N VAL A 416 -3.36 14.05 -4.48
CA VAL A 416 -4.74 14.56 -4.48
C VAL A 416 -4.76 16.06 -4.28
N GLU A 417 -4.02 16.59 -3.32
CA GLU A 417 -3.88 18.01 -3.04
C GLU A 417 -3.37 18.75 -4.28
N LYS A 418 -2.30 18.28 -4.90
CA LYS A 418 -1.75 18.86 -6.13
C LYS A 418 -2.75 18.85 -7.30
N LEU A 419 -3.59 17.84 -7.41
CA LEU A 419 -4.63 17.81 -8.43
C LEU A 419 -5.73 18.85 -8.14
N VAL A 420 -6.11 19.03 -6.89
CA VAL A 420 -7.03 20.08 -6.46
C VAL A 420 -6.43 21.46 -6.76
N GLU A 421 -5.15 21.64 -6.45
CA GLU A 421 -4.37 22.85 -6.70
C GLU A 421 -4.27 23.24 -8.17
N SER A 422 -4.21 22.25 -9.05
CA SER A 422 -4.02 22.47 -10.49
C SER A 422 -5.11 23.30 -11.15
N GLY A 423 -6.28 23.42 -10.54
CA GLY A 423 -7.46 24.02 -11.15
C GLY A 423 -8.01 23.24 -12.37
N LEU A 424 -7.45 22.06 -12.66
CA LEU A 424 -7.91 21.20 -13.77
C LEU A 424 -9.29 20.60 -13.51
N LEU A 425 -9.66 20.42 -12.24
CA LEU A 425 -10.98 19.98 -11.82
C LEU A 425 -11.96 21.19 -12.00
N LYS A 426 -13.01 20.98 -12.76
CA LYS A 426 -13.95 22.08 -13.12
C LYS A 426 -14.75 22.54 -11.89
N ASN A 427 -14.27 23.59 -11.26
CA ASN A 427 -14.83 24.19 -10.04
C ASN A 427 -16.02 25.14 -10.30
N VAL A 428 -17.12 24.67 -10.83
CA VAL A 428 -18.32 25.50 -10.92
C VAL A 428 -19.23 25.21 -9.72
N LYS A 429 -19.15 26.04 -8.66
CA LYS A 429 -20.06 26.04 -7.49
C LYS A 429 -20.07 24.75 -6.63
N ARG A 430 -18.97 24.05 -6.50
CA ARG A 430 -18.85 22.87 -5.63
C ARG A 430 -18.13 23.21 -4.33
N SER A 431 -18.45 22.46 -3.27
CA SER A 431 -17.68 22.51 -2.03
C SER A 431 -16.26 21.97 -2.25
N LEU A 432 -15.31 22.41 -1.43
CA LEU A 432 -13.93 21.88 -1.48
C LEU A 432 -13.91 20.34 -1.30
N ARG A 433 -14.77 19.82 -0.44
CA ARG A 433 -14.88 18.38 -0.22
C ARG A 433 -15.28 17.62 -1.48
N GLU A 434 -16.28 18.13 -2.24
CA GLU A 434 -16.67 17.49 -3.50
C GLU A 434 -15.55 17.51 -4.54
N VAL A 435 -14.73 18.56 -4.56
CA VAL A 435 -13.56 18.67 -5.43
C VAL A 435 -12.49 17.68 -5.00
N PHE A 436 -12.29 17.53 -3.70
CA PHE A 436 -11.33 16.60 -3.14
C PHE A 436 -11.73 15.13 -3.38
N ASP A 437 -13.01 14.79 -3.15
CA ASP A 437 -13.55 13.45 -3.44
C ASP A 437 -13.40 13.09 -4.92
N GLU A 438 -13.62 14.06 -5.83
CA GLU A 438 -13.38 13.87 -7.27
C GLU A 438 -11.89 13.64 -7.56
N ALA A 439 -10.99 14.42 -6.94
CA ALA A 439 -9.55 14.24 -7.10
C ALA A 439 -9.10 12.85 -6.63
N CYS A 440 -9.55 12.41 -5.45
CA CYS A 440 -9.30 11.05 -4.96
C CYS A 440 -9.78 9.98 -5.95
N ALA A 441 -10.99 10.15 -6.49
CA ALA A 441 -11.53 9.21 -7.47
C ALA A 441 -10.67 9.18 -8.75
N MET A 442 -10.12 10.32 -9.20
CA MET A 442 -9.27 10.39 -10.38
C MET A 442 -7.90 9.76 -10.13
N VAL A 443 -7.27 10.04 -8.98
CA VAL A 443 -6.01 9.40 -8.58
C VAL A 443 -6.20 7.88 -8.49
N ASN A 444 -7.25 7.41 -7.83
CA ASN A 444 -7.55 5.98 -7.72
C ASN A 444 -7.78 5.31 -9.10
N LYS A 445 -8.38 6.01 -10.07
CA LYS A 445 -8.49 5.49 -11.44
C LYS A 445 -7.12 5.33 -12.10
N LEU A 446 -6.21 6.29 -11.91
CA LEU A 446 -4.84 6.19 -12.44
C LEU A 446 -4.06 5.04 -11.80
N VAL A 447 -4.29 4.81 -10.51
CA VAL A 447 -3.79 3.65 -9.77
C VAL A 447 -4.34 2.34 -10.35
N ASP A 448 -5.64 2.26 -10.59
CA ASP A 448 -6.28 1.07 -11.18
C ASP A 448 -5.73 0.74 -12.58
N HIS A 449 -5.14 1.74 -13.28
CA HIS A 449 -4.45 1.55 -14.56
C HIS A 449 -2.96 1.17 -14.41
N SER A 450 -2.50 0.97 -13.17
CA SER A 450 -1.10 0.62 -12.85
C SER A 450 -0.08 1.63 -13.41
N LEU A 451 -0.42 2.92 -13.39
CA LEU A 451 0.44 4.02 -13.81
C LEU A 451 1.19 4.64 -12.63
N PHE A 452 0.71 4.36 -11.41
CA PHE A 452 1.36 4.68 -10.15
C PHE A 452 1.78 3.38 -9.44
N VAL A 453 2.86 3.43 -8.68
CA VAL A 453 3.51 2.28 -8.05
C VAL A 453 3.64 2.49 -6.55
N GLY A 454 3.39 1.43 -5.76
CA GLY A 454 3.59 1.36 -4.30
C GLY A 454 3.32 -0.05 -3.80
N TYR A 455 3.94 -0.47 -2.69
CA TYR A 455 3.84 -1.85 -2.20
C TYR A 455 2.46 -2.19 -1.64
N ASP A 456 1.88 -1.32 -0.83
CA ASP A 456 0.53 -1.47 -0.27
C ASP A 456 -0.39 -0.32 -0.65
N TYR A 457 0.18 0.86 -0.90
CA TYR A 457 -0.50 2.02 -1.47
C TYR A 457 0.33 2.56 -2.63
N PRO A 458 -0.26 2.77 -3.82
CA PRO A 458 0.44 3.36 -4.96
C PRO A 458 0.64 4.84 -4.71
N THR A 459 1.83 5.20 -4.34
CA THR A 459 2.13 6.51 -3.79
C THR A 459 2.93 7.41 -4.73
N LYS A 460 3.54 6.84 -5.77
CA LYS A 460 4.33 7.63 -6.72
C LYS A 460 4.12 7.20 -8.17
N MET A 461 4.27 8.14 -9.10
CA MET A 461 4.39 7.83 -10.52
C MET A 461 5.74 7.15 -10.76
N HIS A 462 5.73 6.01 -11.43
CA HIS A 462 6.97 5.31 -11.81
C HIS A 462 7.82 6.21 -12.72
N GLY A 463 9.14 6.28 -12.51
CA GLY A 463 10.03 7.18 -13.22
C GLY A 463 9.95 7.06 -14.74
N LEU A 464 9.86 5.84 -15.28
CA LEU A 464 9.72 5.64 -16.74
C LEU A 464 8.34 6.04 -17.28
N VAL A 465 7.26 5.98 -16.45
CA VAL A 465 5.95 6.53 -16.85
C VAL A 465 6.03 8.04 -16.92
N ARG A 466 6.71 8.67 -15.95
CA ARG A 466 6.99 10.11 -15.96
C ARG A 466 7.78 10.52 -17.20
N ASN A 467 8.88 9.81 -17.49
CA ASN A 467 9.73 10.11 -18.63
C ASN A 467 8.97 10.00 -19.96
N MET A 468 8.11 8.97 -20.09
CA MET A 468 7.20 8.84 -21.23
C MET A 468 6.21 10.01 -21.33
N ALA A 469 5.61 10.41 -20.20
CA ALA A 469 4.66 11.53 -20.16
C ALA A 469 5.35 12.87 -20.47
N CYS A 470 6.56 13.10 -19.92
CA CYS A 470 7.39 14.27 -20.28
C CYS A 470 7.74 14.27 -21.77
N HIS A 471 8.05 13.12 -22.36
CA HIS A 471 8.29 13.00 -23.79
C HIS A 471 7.06 13.40 -24.60
N ILE A 472 5.87 12.92 -24.24
CA ILE A 472 4.59 13.31 -24.87
C ILE A 472 4.36 14.82 -24.78
N LEU A 473 4.63 15.44 -23.64
CA LEU A 473 4.48 16.89 -23.44
C LEU A 473 5.47 17.67 -24.32
N ASN A 474 6.73 17.26 -24.33
CA ASN A 474 7.80 17.94 -25.06
C ASN A 474 7.75 17.70 -26.60
N GLU A 475 6.89 16.79 -27.10
CA GLU A 475 6.55 16.75 -28.54
C GLU A 475 5.90 18.03 -29.04
N SER A 476 5.29 18.80 -28.12
CA SER A 476 4.73 20.14 -28.40
C SER A 476 5.73 21.21 -28.02
N ASN A 477 5.98 22.15 -28.90
CA ASN A 477 6.89 23.29 -28.64
C ASN A 477 6.42 24.23 -27.52
N ASN A 478 5.19 24.06 -27.02
CA ASN A 478 4.62 24.90 -25.99
C ASN A 478 4.98 24.45 -24.55
N TYR A 479 5.66 23.32 -24.42
CA TYR A 479 6.04 22.75 -23.12
C TYR A 479 7.56 22.61 -23.03
N MET A 480 8.12 22.93 -21.88
CA MET A 480 9.48 22.60 -21.49
C MET A 480 9.43 21.88 -20.14
N VAL A 481 9.37 20.55 -20.16
CA VAL A 481 9.27 19.73 -18.98
C VAL A 481 10.54 18.91 -18.81
N LYS A 482 11.36 19.31 -17.82
CA LYS A 482 12.63 18.68 -17.44
C LYS A 482 12.61 18.37 -15.92
N CYS A 483 11.51 17.79 -15.46
CA CYS A 483 11.31 17.45 -14.05
C CYS A 483 12.14 16.24 -13.68
N GLU A 484 12.84 16.29 -12.51
CA GLU A 484 13.74 15.22 -12.01
C GLU A 484 14.87 14.83 -12.99
N GLY A 485 15.27 15.76 -13.86
CA GLY A 485 16.30 15.57 -14.87
C GLY A 485 17.74 15.73 -14.39
N ASN A 486 17.94 15.88 -13.06
CA ASN A 486 19.28 16.09 -12.43
C ASN A 486 20.01 17.37 -12.91
N LEU A 487 19.26 18.40 -13.32
CA LEU A 487 19.82 19.67 -13.76
C LEU A 487 20.48 20.41 -12.58
N SER A 488 21.69 20.91 -12.78
CA SER A 488 22.41 21.78 -11.83
C SER A 488 22.22 23.26 -12.10
N GLU A 489 21.79 23.62 -13.30
CA GLU A 489 21.59 24.97 -13.80
C GLU A 489 20.26 25.07 -14.54
N ILE A 490 19.71 26.28 -14.67
CA ILE A 490 18.52 26.49 -15.50
C ILE A 490 18.85 26.29 -16.98
N PRO A 491 17.90 25.89 -17.83
CA PRO A 491 18.09 25.76 -19.27
C PRO A 491 18.60 27.04 -19.92
N ASP A 492 19.35 26.89 -21.04
CA ASP A 492 19.88 28.03 -21.80
C ASP A 492 18.74 28.98 -22.21
N VAL A 493 19.02 30.31 -22.22
CA VAL A 493 18.05 31.36 -22.62
C VAL A 493 17.40 31.05 -23.96
N LYS A 494 18.06 30.37 -24.86
CA LYS A 494 17.53 29.99 -26.18
C LYS A 494 16.40 28.95 -26.10
N GLU A 495 16.31 28.18 -25.03
CA GLU A 495 15.23 27.23 -24.81
C GLU A 495 13.94 27.93 -24.31
N TRP A 496 14.05 29.14 -23.74
CA TRP A 496 12.92 29.95 -23.29
C TRP A 496 12.26 30.68 -24.45
N ILE A 497 11.57 29.92 -25.29
CA ILE A 497 10.91 30.48 -26.48
C ILE A 497 9.59 31.20 -26.14
N VAL A 498 9.19 32.12 -26.99
CA VAL A 498 8.01 33.02 -26.79
C VAL A 498 6.68 32.29 -26.68
N ASP A 499 6.58 31.09 -27.28
CA ASP A 499 5.36 30.27 -27.32
C ASP A 499 5.21 29.29 -26.14
N LEU A 500 6.14 29.28 -25.20
CA LEU A 500 6.03 28.43 -24.02
C LEU A 500 4.80 28.77 -23.20
N GLU A 501 3.99 27.78 -22.90
CA GLU A 501 2.82 27.84 -22.03
C GLU A 501 3.10 27.21 -20.65
N VAL A 502 3.97 26.18 -20.62
CA VAL A 502 4.32 25.46 -19.37
C VAL A 502 5.82 25.24 -19.33
N VAL A 503 6.41 25.59 -18.20
CA VAL A 503 7.81 25.27 -17.85
C VAL A 503 7.82 24.54 -16.50
N SER A 504 8.37 23.33 -16.50
CA SER A 504 8.61 22.59 -15.27
C SER A 504 10.06 22.12 -15.17
N LEU A 505 10.73 22.60 -14.12
CA LEU A 505 12.10 22.28 -13.75
C LEU A 505 12.14 21.72 -12.31
N GLY A 506 11.03 21.19 -11.81
CA GLY A 506 10.92 20.70 -10.45
C GLY A 506 11.79 19.45 -10.17
N GLY A 507 12.18 19.25 -8.90
CA GLY A 507 12.92 18.07 -8.48
C GLY A 507 14.34 17.96 -9.05
N ASN A 508 14.98 19.07 -9.36
CA ASN A 508 16.36 19.13 -9.85
C ASN A 508 17.32 19.61 -8.75
N ARG A 509 18.54 19.95 -9.12
CA ARG A 509 19.58 20.46 -8.21
C ARG A 509 20.01 21.88 -8.57
N ILE A 510 19.10 22.69 -9.12
CA ILE A 510 19.35 24.05 -9.54
C ILE A 510 19.60 24.89 -8.30
N LYS A 511 20.78 25.54 -8.22
CA LYS A 511 21.20 26.36 -7.08
C LYS A 511 21.01 27.83 -7.29
N GLU A 512 21.21 28.28 -8.53
CA GLU A 512 21.22 29.70 -8.86
C GLU A 512 20.49 29.96 -10.18
N ILE A 513 19.77 31.06 -10.21
CA ILE A 513 19.27 31.66 -11.44
C ILE A 513 20.23 32.81 -11.73
N PRO A 514 21.00 32.79 -12.83
CA PRO A 514 22.01 33.80 -13.08
C PRO A 514 21.43 35.21 -13.19
N GLU A 515 22.15 36.21 -12.67
CA GLU A 515 21.79 37.62 -12.80
C GLU A 515 21.68 38.05 -14.28
N GLY A 516 20.66 38.84 -14.59
CA GLY A 516 20.43 39.34 -15.95
C GLY A 516 19.62 38.40 -16.84
N ILE A 517 19.24 37.21 -16.38
CA ILE A 517 18.29 36.35 -17.08
C ILE A 517 16.88 36.89 -16.93
N SER A 518 16.25 37.23 -18.05
CA SER A 518 14.87 37.71 -18.15
C SER A 518 14.18 37.01 -19.32
N PRO A 519 13.62 35.80 -19.10
CA PRO A 519 13.02 35.02 -20.17
C PRO A 519 11.80 35.70 -20.75
N ASN A 520 11.77 35.84 -22.09
CA ASN A 520 10.65 36.48 -22.79
C ASN A 520 9.58 35.45 -23.15
N CYS A 521 8.76 35.07 -22.16
CA CYS A 521 7.71 34.07 -22.28
C CYS A 521 6.32 34.66 -21.94
N PRO A 522 5.76 35.53 -22.78
CA PRO A 522 4.50 36.25 -22.47
C PRO A 522 3.27 35.32 -22.42
N ARG A 523 3.35 34.10 -22.92
CA ARG A 523 2.29 33.08 -22.93
C ARG A 523 2.40 32.10 -21.78
N LEU A 524 3.49 32.17 -21.00
CA LEU A 524 3.74 31.23 -19.92
C LEU A 524 2.65 31.33 -18.87
N SER A 525 1.88 30.27 -18.72
CA SER A 525 0.78 30.18 -17.74
C SER A 525 1.19 29.40 -16.49
N THR A 526 2.13 28.47 -16.59
CA THR A 526 2.56 27.61 -15.48
C THR A 526 4.08 27.54 -15.40
N LEU A 527 4.63 27.84 -14.22
CA LEU A 527 6.05 27.73 -13.92
C LEU A 527 6.23 26.93 -12.62
N ILE A 528 6.90 25.78 -12.72
CA ILE A 528 7.20 24.89 -11.59
C ILE A 528 8.71 24.82 -11.40
N LEU A 529 9.17 25.32 -10.26
CA LEU A 529 10.57 25.32 -9.82
C LEU A 529 10.75 24.57 -8.48
N SER A 530 9.72 23.86 -8.04
CA SER A 530 9.67 23.18 -6.73
C SER A 530 10.74 22.11 -6.59
N GLY A 531 11.16 21.84 -5.34
CA GLY A 531 12.13 20.77 -5.03
C GLY A 531 13.52 20.98 -5.62
N ASN A 532 13.99 22.24 -5.65
CA ASN A 532 15.34 22.63 -6.05
C ASN A 532 16.17 23.14 -4.85
N CYS A 533 17.34 23.67 -5.15
CA CYS A 533 18.24 24.28 -4.15
C CYS A 533 18.36 25.80 -4.40
N ILE A 534 17.36 26.45 -5.00
CA ILE A 534 17.43 27.86 -5.42
C ILE A 534 17.53 28.75 -4.19
N GLY A 535 18.60 29.54 -4.10
CA GLY A 535 18.82 30.47 -3.00
C GLY A 535 18.36 31.90 -3.29
N HIS A 536 18.34 32.32 -4.57
CA HIS A 536 17.97 33.64 -5.01
C HIS A 536 17.33 33.61 -6.42
N ILE A 537 16.33 34.45 -6.62
CA ILE A 537 15.69 34.69 -7.91
C ILE A 537 15.94 36.16 -8.30
N PRO A 538 16.58 36.46 -9.47
CA PRO A 538 16.88 37.80 -9.88
C PRO A 538 15.63 38.68 -10.13
N GLU A 539 15.76 39.99 -9.91
CA GLU A 539 14.68 40.98 -10.10
C GLU A 539 14.08 40.98 -11.52
N GLY A 540 14.89 40.66 -12.52
CA GLY A 540 14.47 40.65 -13.94
C GLY A 540 13.67 39.39 -14.35
N PHE A 541 13.63 38.36 -13.52
CA PHE A 541 13.20 37.01 -13.97
C PHE A 541 11.75 36.95 -14.41
N PHE A 542 10.82 37.60 -13.68
CA PHE A 542 9.37 37.49 -13.95
C PHE A 542 8.83 38.61 -14.86
N ILE A 543 9.64 39.58 -15.29
CA ILE A 543 9.17 40.82 -15.98
C ILE A 543 8.33 40.54 -17.23
N HIS A 544 8.62 39.52 -17.99
CA HIS A 544 7.93 39.18 -19.26
C HIS A 544 6.96 38.00 -19.16
N MET A 545 6.57 37.57 -17.93
CA MET A 545 5.67 36.42 -17.70
C MET A 545 4.26 36.85 -17.31
N ASN A 546 3.69 37.87 -18.02
CA ASN A 546 2.42 38.47 -17.63
C ASN A 546 1.19 37.57 -17.64
N ALA A 547 1.24 36.42 -18.38
CA ALA A 547 0.15 35.44 -18.41
C ALA A 547 0.26 34.36 -17.32
N LEU A 548 1.28 34.46 -16.44
CA LEU A 548 1.50 33.44 -15.44
C LEU A 548 0.32 33.34 -14.47
N THR A 549 -0.27 32.17 -14.38
CA THR A 549 -1.41 31.83 -13.52
C THR A 549 -1.01 30.92 -12.36
N VAL A 550 -0.02 30.02 -12.56
CA VAL A 550 0.46 29.13 -11.53
C VAL A 550 1.97 29.26 -11.37
N LEU A 551 2.40 29.56 -10.16
CA LEU A 551 3.80 29.62 -9.76
C LEU A 551 4.03 28.72 -8.54
N ASP A 552 4.79 27.64 -8.74
CA ASP A 552 5.21 26.74 -7.66
C ASP A 552 6.72 26.78 -7.49
N ILE A 553 7.17 27.34 -6.35
CA ILE A 553 8.57 27.42 -5.93
C ILE A 553 8.79 26.64 -4.63
N SER A 554 7.84 25.80 -4.24
CA SER A 554 7.87 25.03 -2.99
C SER A 554 9.14 24.18 -2.82
N ASN A 555 9.47 23.82 -1.59
CA ASN A 555 10.62 22.96 -1.26
C ASN A 555 11.99 23.50 -1.74
N ASN A 556 12.13 24.82 -1.85
CA ASN A 556 13.41 25.48 -2.06
C ASN A 556 13.96 26.00 -0.72
N ARG A 557 14.57 25.11 0.06
CA ARG A 557 14.99 25.38 1.45
C ARG A 557 16.02 26.53 1.59
N PHE A 558 16.74 26.87 0.52
CA PHE A 558 17.76 27.92 0.53
C PHE A 558 17.24 29.27 0.08
N LEU A 559 15.98 29.38 -0.38
CA LEU A 559 15.39 30.63 -0.85
C LEU A 559 15.17 31.59 0.33
N THR A 560 15.76 32.79 0.26
CA THR A 560 15.71 33.78 1.35
C THR A 560 14.74 34.94 1.09
N SER A 561 14.50 35.26 -0.16
CA SER A 561 13.59 36.37 -0.57
C SER A 561 13.08 36.16 -1.97
N LEU A 562 11.96 36.81 -2.28
CA LEU A 562 11.37 36.89 -3.62
C LEU A 562 11.62 38.23 -4.28
N PRO A 563 11.79 38.30 -5.63
CA PRO A 563 12.00 39.54 -6.31
C PRO A 563 10.73 40.40 -6.36
N HIS A 564 10.88 41.74 -6.39
CA HIS A 564 9.74 42.64 -6.50
C HIS A 564 8.96 42.49 -7.81
N SER A 565 9.56 41.94 -8.87
CA SER A 565 8.86 41.63 -10.12
C SER A 565 7.72 40.67 -9.98
N LEU A 566 7.72 39.82 -8.92
CA LEU A 566 6.59 38.94 -8.59
C LEU A 566 5.28 39.69 -8.41
N SER A 567 5.32 40.89 -7.76
CA SER A 567 4.12 41.70 -7.52
C SER A 567 3.43 42.19 -8.80
N ASN A 568 4.11 42.12 -9.95
CA ASN A 568 3.54 42.53 -11.24
C ASN A 568 2.76 41.39 -11.95
N LEU A 569 2.75 40.16 -11.42
CA LEU A 569 2.07 39.02 -12.02
C LEU A 569 0.56 39.04 -11.75
N ARG A 570 -0.13 40.06 -12.28
CA ARG A 570 -1.57 40.32 -12.01
C ARG A 570 -2.52 39.17 -12.42
N SER A 571 -2.07 38.26 -13.29
CA SER A 571 -2.82 37.06 -13.72
C SER A 571 -2.64 35.87 -12.78
N LEU A 572 -1.79 36.01 -11.75
CA LEU A 572 -1.45 34.89 -10.89
C LEU A 572 -2.65 34.45 -10.03
N VAL A 573 -3.03 33.19 -10.17
CA VAL A 573 -4.15 32.54 -9.47
C VAL A 573 -3.67 31.70 -8.32
N SER A 574 -2.52 31.02 -8.46
CA SER A 574 -1.93 30.17 -7.46
C SER A 574 -0.46 30.49 -7.24
N LEU A 575 -0.08 30.76 -6.00
CA LEU A 575 1.29 30.91 -5.53
C LEU A 575 1.58 29.92 -4.43
N VAL A 576 2.53 28.99 -4.69
CA VAL A 576 2.93 27.95 -3.74
C VAL A 576 4.40 28.13 -3.38
N LEU A 577 4.65 28.38 -2.09
CA LEU A 577 5.97 28.61 -1.48
C LEU A 577 6.23 27.64 -0.31
N GLN A 578 5.43 26.59 -0.20
CA GLN A 578 5.48 25.61 0.89
C GLN A 578 6.92 25.11 1.13
N ASN A 579 7.30 24.97 2.40
CA ASN A 579 8.61 24.45 2.83
C ASN A 579 9.85 25.20 2.29
N CYS A 580 9.71 26.51 2.03
CA CYS A 580 10.85 27.40 1.81
C CYS A 580 11.41 27.86 3.17
N SER A 581 12.05 26.96 3.91
CA SER A 581 12.38 27.12 5.33
C SER A 581 13.32 28.29 5.66
N ASN A 582 14.00 28.90 4.68
CA ASN A 582 14.81 30.11 4.89
C ASN A 582 14.14 31.38 4.38
N LEU A 583 12.89 31.32 3.90
CA LEU A 583 12.17 32.49 3.39
C LEU A 583 11.60 33.30 4.55
N GLU A 584 12.23 34.43 4.86
CA GLU A 584 11.82 35.32 5.97
C GLU A 584 10.90 36.46 5.55
N TYR A 585 10.94 36.87 4.29
CA TYR A 585 10.17 37.98 3.76
C TYR A 585 9.56 37.68 2.41
N ILE A 586 8.28 38.02 2.26
CA ILE A 586 7.54 37.93 0.98
C ILE A 586 7.26 39.35 0.48
N THR A 587 7.54 39.60 -0.81
CA THR A 587 7.23 40.88 -1.47
C THR A 587 5.75 41.20 -1.35
N PRO A 588 5.33 42.48 -1.35
CA PRO A 588 3.93 42.87 -1.26
C PRO A 588 3.05 42.18 -2.31
N LEU A 589 1.95 41.58 -1.84
CA LEU A 589 1.03 40.80 -2.69
C LEU A 589 -0.21 41.55 -3.17
N GLY A 590 -0.43 42.78 -2.70
CA GLY A 590 -1.68 43.50 -2.89
C GLY A 590 -2.09 43.77 -4.35
N GLU A 591 -1.17 43.70 -5.31
CA GLU A 591 -1.47 43.82 -6.74
C GLU A 591 -1.96 42.54 -7.40
N LEU A 592 -1.81 41.38 -6.71
CA LEU A 592 -2.17 40.07 -7.23
C LEU A 592 -3.66 39.75 -7.06
N GLN A 593 -4.51 40.60 -7.61
CA GLN A 593 -5.96 40.59 -7.42
C GLN A 593 -6.66 39.33 -7.94
N ALA A 594 -6.02 38.56 -8.82
CA ALA A 594 -6.54 37.29 -9.33
C ALA A 594 -6.21 36.09 -8.39
N LEU A 595 -5.39 36.32 -7.34
CA LEU A 595 -4.91 35.25 -6.49
C LEU A 595 -6.07 34.60 -5.74
N SER A 596 -6.22 33.32 -5.93
CA SER A 596 -7.24 32.46 -5.32
C SER A 596 -6.63 31.49 -4.32
N ARG A 597 -5.33 31.17 -4.49
CA ARG A 597 -4.57 30.26 -3.62
C ARG A 597 -3.25 30.88 -3.23
N LEU A 598 -2.97 30.91 -1.94
CA LEU A 598 -1.68 31.24 -1.35
C LEU A 598 -1.30 30.17 -0.34
N ASP A 599 -0.18 29.51 -0.59
CA ASP A 599 0.41 28.54 0.31
C ASP A 599 1.83 28.98 0.68
N ILE A 600 2.03 29.33 1.93
CA ILE A 600 3.29 29.77 2.52
C ILE A 600 3.60 28.96 3.79
N SER A 601 3.09 27.73 3.86
CA SER A 601 3.32 26.83 4.98
C SER A 601 4.78 26.36 5.07
N GLY A 602 5.27 26.11 6.29
CA GLY A 602 6.64 25.63 6.51
C GLY A 602 7.74 26.60 6.08
N CYS A 603 7.44 27.91 6.04
CA CYS A 603 8.41 28.98 5.83
C CYS A 603 8.94 29.54 7.16
N SER A 604 9.88 30.50 7.10
CA SER A 604 10.38 31.22 8.26
C SER A 604 9.88 32.67 8.32
N ILE A 605 8.69 32.93 7.76
CA ILE A 605 8.16 34.30 7.71
C ILE A 605 7.89 34.82 9.14
N ARG A 606 8.23 36.10 9.36
CA ARG A 606 8.07 36.76 10.67
C ARG A 606 6.81 37.61 10.75
N GLN A 607 6.28 38.03 9.60
CA GLN A 607 5.14 38.93 9.50
C GLN A 607 4.22 38.49 8.36
N VAL A 608 2.94 38.74 8.50
CA VAL A 608 1.95 38.56 7.44
C VAL A 608 2.37 39.36 6.21
N PRO A 609 2.33 38.82 4.98
CA PRO A 609 2.68 39.53 3.76
C PRO A 609 1.85 40.80 3.58
N GLU A 610 2.51 41.92 3.22
CA GLU A 610 1.83 43.19 2.93
C GLU A 610 0.86 43.06 1.77
N GLY A 611 -0.33 43.67 1.91
CA GLY A 611 -1.38 43.67 0.88
C GLY A 611 -2.23 42.42 0.83
N LEU A 612 -2.04 41.46 1.76
CA LEU A 612 -2.88 40.26 1.84
C LEU A 612 -4.37 40.65 2.06
N GLU A 613 -4.64 41.73 2.78
CA GLU A 613 -5.98 42.30 2.98
C GLU A 613 -6.72 42.68 1.69
N ASN A 614 -5.98 42.89 0.61
CA ASN A 614 -6.55 43.28 -0.68
C ASN A 614 -6.94 42.08 -1.56
N LEU A 615 -6.59 40.84 -1.16
CA LEU A 615 -6.80 39.63 -1.95
C LEU A 615 -8.20 39.06 -1.75
N ILE A 616 -9.22 39.81 -2.10
CA ILE A 616 -10.64 39.49 -1.87
C ILE A 616 -11.10 38.20 -2.61
N ASN A 617 -10.38 37.77 -3.64
CA ASN A 617 -10.66 36.53 -4.38
C ASN A 617 -10.01 35.29 -3.78
N LEU A 618 -9.27 35.46 -2.68
CA LEU A 618 -8.56 34.34 -2.03
C LEU A 618 -9.57 33.33 -1.44
N LYS A 619 -9.42 32.09 -1.84
CA LYS A 619 -10.22 30.95 -1.37
C LYS A 619 -9.43 30.01 -0.48
N TRP A 620 -8.13 30.05 -0.62
CA TRP A 620 -7.20 29.15 0.02
C TRP A 620 -6.04 29.94 0.61
N LEU A 621 -5.87 29.82 1.91
CA LEU A 621 -4.74 30.41 2.63
C LEU A 621 -4.16 29.34 3.59
N ASP A 622 -2.91 28.95 3.33
CA ASP A 622 -2.14 28.13 4.25
C ASP A 622 -0.91 28.90 4.74
N MET A 623 -0.84 29.11 6.04
CA MET A 623 0.28 29.74 6.76
C MET A 623 0.77 28.85 7.90
N SER A 624 0.40 27.57 7.90
CA SER A 624 0.76 26.61 8.96
C SER A 624 2.28 26.41 9.06
N ILE A 625 2.76 25.88 10.17
CA ILE A 625 4.17 25.53 10.41
C ILE A 625 5.14 26.72 10.19
N ASN A 626 4.70 27.94 10.45
CA ASN A 626 5.56 29.13 10.46
C ASN A 626 5.99 29.48 11.88
N GLU A 627 7.12 28.91 12.33
CA GLU A 627 7.59 29.02 13.71
C GLU A 627 7.93 30.45 14.17
N HIS A 628 8.25 31.33 13.24
CA HIS A 628 8.67 32.71 13.53
C HIS A 628 7.58 33.75 13.35
N LEU A 629 6.38 33.36 12.93
CA LEU A 629 5.27 34.28 12.72
C LEU A 629 4.71 34.75 14.08
N THR A 630 5.02 35.97 14.47
CA THR A 630 4.69 36.51 15.79
C THR A 630 3.44 37.39 15.80
N LEU A 631 2.98 37.86 14.66
CA LEU A 631 1.81 38.72 14.53
C LEU A 631 0.63 37.96 13.95
N ALA A 632 -0.43 37.85 14.74
CA ALA A 632 -1.70 37.35 14.23
C ALA A 632 -2.18 38.30 13.10
N PRO A 633 -2.74 37.74 12.02
CA PRO A 633 -3.24 38.55 10.89
C PRO A 633 -4.56 39.30 11.19
N ARG A 634 -4.68 39.88 12.38
CA ARG A 634 -5.91 40.45 12.98
C ARG A 634 -6.62 41.50 12.12
N CYS A 635 -5.85 42.31 11.37
CA CYS A 635 -6.43 43.34 10.51
C CYS A 635 -6.73 42.84 9.09
N VAL A 636 -6.25 41.64 8.75
CA VAL A 636 -6.25 41.11 7.37
C VAL A 636 -7.39 40.10 7.16
N LEU A 637 -7.52 39.16 8.06
CA LEU A 637 -8.44 38.02 7.92
C LEU A 637 -9.93 38.42 7.76
N PRO A 638 -10.47 39.41 8.49
CA PRO A 638 -11.89 39.77 8.36
C PRO A 638 -12.30 40.27 6.96
N GLY A 639 -11.33 40.69 6.14
CA GLY A 639 -11.55 41.12 4.75
C GLY A 639 -11.65 39.96 3.75
N LEU A 640 -11.19 38.76 4.10
CA LEU A 640 -11.06 37.62 3.22
C LEU A 640 -12.30 36.69 3.29
N THR A 641 -13.47 37.25 3.00
CA THR A 641 -14.77 36.55 3.19
C THR A 641 -15.03 35.38 2.22
N ASN A 642 -14.22 35.25 1.16
CA ASN A 642 -14.33 34.15 0.19
C ASN A 642 -13.48 32.91 0.54
N LEU A 643 -12.78 32.94 1.67
CA LEU A 643 -11.97 31.79 2.09
C LEU A 643 -12.85 30.57 2.32
N GLN A 644 -12.41 29.47 1.72
CA GLN A 644 -12.95 28.11 1.90
C GLN A 644 -12.00 27.24 2.71
N TYR A 645 -10.68 27.47 2.61
CA TYR A 645 -9.64 26.81 3.36
C TYR A 645 -8.77 27.86 4.07
N LEU A 646 -8.56 27.67 5.37
CA LEU A 646 -7.70 28.51 6.19
C LEU A 646 -6.94 27.63 7.17
N ASP A 647 -5.61 27.58 7.04
CA ASP A 647 -4.75 26.93 8.02
C ASP A 647 -3.77 27.93 8.63
N LEU A 648 -3.93 28.14 9.94
CA LEU A 648 -3.14 29.04 10.76
C LEU A 648 -2.56 28.31 11.97
N ARG A 649 -2.28 27.00 11.85
CA ARG A 649 -1.56 26.24 12.89
C ARG A 649 -0.08 26.65 12.87
N CYS A 650 0.17 27.82 13.41
CA CYS A 650 1.49 28.44 13.55
C CYS A 650 1.58 29.04 14.96
N HIS A 651 2.72 29.58 15.37
CA HIS A 651 2.91 30.18 16.72
C HIS A 651 2.05 31.43 17.00
N SER A 652 1.19 31.81 16.10
CA SER A 652 0.30 32.98 16.18
C SER A 652 -1.10 32.56 16.61
N ALA A 653 -1.49 32.98 17.81
CA ALA A 653 -2.84 32.73 18.30
C ALA A 653 -3.88 33.61 17.61
N ILE A 654 -5.03 32.99 17.32
CA ILE A 654 -6.19 33.63 16.71
C ILE A 654 -7.19 34.10 17.77
N ILE A 655 -7.90 35.16 17.52
CA ILE A 655 -9.09 35.53 18.31
C ILE A 655 -10.38 35.22 17.50
N ALA A 656 -11.49 34.98 18.18
CA ALA A 656 -12.75 34.60 17.55
C ALA A 656 -13.17 35.62 16.49
N GLU A 657 -12.97 36.91 16.74
CA GLU A 657 -13.31 37.99 15.81
C GLU A 657 -12.52 37.94 14.48
N ASP A 658 -11.35 37.31 14.44
CA ASP A 658 -10.52 37.19 13.22
C ASP A 658 -11.19 36.28 12.16
N VAL A 659 -11.91 35.26 12.60
CA VAL A 659 -12.60 34.28 11.75
C VAL A 659 -14.11 34.42 11.75
N GLN A 660 -14.61 35.39 12.53
CA GLN A 660 -16.03 35.74 12.59
C GLN A 660 -16.49 36.27 11.23
N GLY A 661 -17.60 35.80 10.72
CA GLY A 661 -18.11 36.23 9.42
C GLY A 661 -17.68 35.38 8.22
N MET A 662 -16.72 34.45 8.35
CA MET A 662 -16.28 33.57 7.26
C MET A 662 -17.30 32.46 6.98
N SER A 663 -18.41 32.80 6.36
CA SER A 663 -19.50 31.85 6.10
C SER A 663 -19.19 30.79 5.02
N MET A 664 -18.18 31.03 4.22
CA MET A 664 -17.73 30.11 3.14
C MET A 664 -16.68 29.12 3.60
N LEU A 665 -16.17 29.24 4.84
CA LEU A 665 -15.08 28.42 5.35
C LEU A 665 -15.53 26.97 5.53
N GLU A 666 -14.86 26.06 4.82
CA GLU A 666 -15.14 24.62 4.86
C GLU A 666 -14.06 23.85 5.64
N CYS A 667 -12.81 24.31 5.58
CA CYS A 667 -11.66 23.72 6.28
C CYS A 667 -10.98 24.77 7.13
N PHE A 668 -10.75 24.46 8.43
CA PHE A 668 -10.16 25.41 9.36
C PHE A 668 -9.14 24.74 10.29
N GLY A 669 -7.91 25.27 10.30
CA GLY A 669 -6.87 24.96 11.28
C GLY A 669 -6.44 26.21 12.03
N GLY A 670 -6.33 26.14 13.36
CA GLY A 670 -5.90 27.30 14.11
C GLY A 670 -5.70 27.09 15.60
N ILE A 671 -5.02 28.06 16.24
CA ILE A 671 -4.70 28.06 17.68
C ILE A 671 -5.45 29.19 18.37
N PHE A 672 -6.29 28.87 19.35
CA PHE A 672 -6.97 29.84 20.21
C PHE A 672 -6.24 29.96 21.54
N LEU A 673 -5.95 31.22 21.94
CA LEU A 673 -5.39 31.52 23.26
C LEU A 673 -6.52 31.83 24.23
N GLY A 674 -6.63 31.02 25.29
CA GLY A 674 -7.57 31.21 26.39
C GLY A 674 -9.00 30.70 26.11
N LYS A 675 -9.64 30.28 27.17
CA LYS A 675 -10.99 29.73 27.18
C LYS A 675 -12.05 30.63 26.54
N ASP A 676 -12.07 31.92 26.92
CA ASP A 676 -13.14 32.84 26.49
C ASP A 676 -13.14 33.04 24.99
N ASN A 677 -11.97 33.13 24.39
CA ASN A 677 -11.78 33.28 22.98
C ASN A 677 -12.25 32.02 22.19
N TYR A 678 -11.81 30.86 22.62
CA TYR A 678 -12.26 29.59 22.06
C TYR A 678 -13.77 29.39 22.22
N ASN A 679 -14.31 29.60 23.44
CA ASN A 679 -15.74 29.43 23.70
C ASN A 679 -16.60 30.42 22.87
N SER A 680 -16.14 31.63 22.64
CA SER A 680 -16.81 32.61 21.78
C SER A 680 -16.93 32.09 20.34
N TYR A 681 -15.88 31.52 19.79
CA TYR A 681 -15.87 30.91 18.46
C TYR A 681 -16.82 29.70 18.36
N VAL A 682 -16.74 28.79 19.32
CA VAL A 682 -17.62 27.59 19.32
C VAL A 682 -19.10 27.99 19.51
N GLN A 683 -19.39 28.97 20.37
CA GLN A 683 -20.74 29.48 20.56
C GLN A 683 -21.31 30.07 19.27
N GLU A 684 -20.52 30.85 18.53
CA GLU A 684 -20.94 31.39 17.23
C GLU A 684 -21.29 30.30 16.21
N ILE A 685 -20.49 29.24 16.11
CA ILE A 685 -20.78 28.07 15.26
C ILE A 685 -22.12 27.43 15.69
N LEU A 686 -22.32 27.27 17.00
CA LEU A 686 -23.56 26.69 17.54
C LEU A 686 -24.77 27.57 17.23
N ASP A 687 -24.63 28.90 17.33
CA ASP A 687 -25.69 29.87 17.08
C ASP A 687 -26.06 29.95 15.59
N ARG A 688 -25.06 29.86 14.71
CA ARG A 688 -25.27 29.81 13.25
C ARG A 688 -25.85 28.49 12.76
N GLY A 689 -25.64 27.41 13.51
CA GLY A 689 -26.05 26.06 13.14
C GLY A 689 -25.20 25.39 12.05
N HIS A 690 -24.13 26.05 11.58
CA HIS A 690 -23.13 25.51 10.65
C HIS A 690 -21.75 26.14 10.90
N GLY A 691 -20.71 25.36 10.80
CA GLY A 691 -19.30 25.73 10.86
C GLY A 691 -18.50 25.08 9.74
N PRO A 692 -17.17 25.12 9.80
CA PRO A 692 -16.30 24.35 8.93
C PRO A 692 -16.67 22.87 9.01
N LYS A 693 -16.60 22.16 7.88
CA LYS A 693 -16.90 20.73 7.82
C LYS A 693 -15.75 19.90 8.39
N THR A 694 -14.54 20.42 8.23
CA THR A 694 -13.30 19.82 8.77
C THR A 694 -12.55 20.87 9.55
N TYR A 695 -12.04 20.48 10.71
CA TYR A 695 -11.25 21.39 11.53
C TYR A 695 -10.27 20.67 12.41
N ASP A 696 -9.16 21.36 12.71
CA ASP A 696 -8.16 20.98 13.69
C ASP A 696 -7.82 22.20 14.53
N ILE A 697 -8.42 22.26 15.72
CA ILE A 697 -8.37 23.42 16.60
C ILE A 697 -7.52 23.09 17.81
N HIS A 698 -6.50 23.92 18.04
CA HIS A 698 -5.69 23.87 19.26
C HIS A 698 -6.12 24.98 20.22
N VAL A 699 -6.14 24.66 21.50
CA VAL A 699 -6.51 25.60 22.56
C VAL A 699 -5.41 25.62 23.62
N GLU A 700 -4.93 26.79 23.98
CA GLU A 700 -3.85 27.00 24.95
C GLU A 700 -4.18 28.14 25.90
N ASP A 701 -3.82 28.05 27.18
CA ASP A 701 -4.01 29.14 28.16
C ASP A 701 -2.72 29.91 28.47
N VAL A 702 -1.56 29.33 28.21
CA VAL A 702 -0.26 29.91 28.56
C VAL A 702 0.61 30.02 27.33
N ARG A 703 1.19 31.22 27.09
CA ARG A 703 2.18 31.43 26.03
C ARG A 703 3.58 30.97 26.51
N ASP A 704 3.81 29.71 26.69
CA ASP A 704 5.19 29.24 26.74
C ASP A 704 5.62 28.88 25.30
N LEU A 705 6.28 29.86 24.69
CA LEU A 705 6.69 29.92 23.27
C LEU A 705 7.79 28.92 22.87
N ILE A 706 7.91 27.81 23.53
CA ILE A 706 8.87 26.75 23.17
C ILE A 706 8.07 25.47 22.91
N PHE A 707 7.43 25.39 21.78
CA PHE A 707 6.79 24.14 21.36
C PHE A 707 7.55 23.54 20.20
N ALA A 708 8.16 22.47 20.57
CA ALA A 708 8.18 21.30 19.70
C ALA A 708 6.71 20.91 19.41
N PHE A 709 6.13 21.30 18.27
CA PHE A 709 5.35 20.33 17.54
C PHE A 709 6.27 19.11 17.52
N ASP A 710 5.94 18.06 18.25
CA ASP A 710 6.62 16.78 18.06
C ASP A 710 6.53 16.55 16.55
N ILE A 711 7.69 16.60 15.90
CA ILE A 711 7.84 16.46 14.43
C ILE A 711 7.32 15.08 14.00
N ASP A 712 7.04 14.22 14.98
CA ASP A 712 6.46 12.89 14.80
C ASP A 712 4.91 12.89 14.69
N ASP A 713 4.21 13.99 15.03
CA ASP A 713 2.80 14.13 14.65
C ASP A 713 2.76 14.63 13.21
N ASP A 714 2.54 13.72 12.28
CA ASP A 714 2.24 14.04 10.88
C ASP A 714 1.26 15.20 10.80
N PRO A 715 1.55 16.30 10.05
CA PRO A 715 0.65 17.42 9.93
C PRO A 715 -0.69 16.92 9.39
N VAL A 716 -1.66 16.78 10.29
CA VAL A 716 -3.00 16.30 9.95
C VAL A 716 -3.60 17.22 8.90
N SER A 717 -3.92 16.68 7.74
CA SER A 717 -4.59 17.44 6.68
C SER A 717 -5.99 17.81 7.09
N LEU A 718 -6.33 19.04 6.83
CA LEU A 718 -7.69 19.53 7.03
C LEU A 718 -8.71 18.98 6.00
N TYR A 719 -8.27 18.18 5.02
CA TYR A 719 -9.19 17.59 4.00
C TYR A 719 -9.80 16.27 4.40
N GLU A 720 -9.11 15.53 5.26
CA GLU A 720 -9.69 14.32 5.80
C GLU A 720 -10.87 14.70 6.69
N ASP A 721 -11.78 13.78 6.92
CA ASP A 721 -13.01 13.99 7.68
C ASP A 721 -12.67 14.18 9.18
N HIS A 722 -11.81 15.17 9.48
CA HIS A 722 -11.32 15.49 10.81
C HIS A 722 -12.12 16.64 11.41
N GLN A 723 -12.67 16.39 12.58
CA GLN A 723 -13.23 17.37 13.49
C GLN A 723 -12.52 17.20 14.83
N ASN A 724 -11.33 17.83 14.94
CA ASN A 724 -10.43 17.66 16.05
C ASN A 724 -10.38 18.92 16.92
N VAL A 725 -10.37 18.71 18.24
CA VAL A 725 -10.02 19.75 19.21
C VAL A 725 -8.94 19.20 20.14
N ARG A 726 -7.86 19.98 20.31
CA ARG A 726 -6.74 19.67 21.18
C ARG A 726 -6.60 20.76 22.26
N PHE A 727 -6.64 20.35 23.51
CA PHE A 727 -6.38 21.23 24.66
C PHE A 727 -4.97 20.98 25.18
N TRP A 728 -4.16 22.03 25.16
CA TRP A 728 -2.77 22.00 25.62
C TRP A 728 -2.57 22.93 26.81
N GLN A 729 -2.07 22.46 27.94
CA GLN A 729 -1.77 23.23 29.16
C GLN A 729 -2.91 24.19 29.54
N CYS A 730 -4.15 23.77 29.37
CA CYS A 730 -5.31 24.57 29.71
C CYS A 730 -5.58 24.56 31.20
N GLU A 731 -5.76 25.75 31.78
CA GLU A 731 -6.06 25.93 33.21
C GLU A 731 -7.55 26.20 33.46
N GLY A 732 -8.26 26.69 32.46
CA GLY A 732 -9.68 27.02 32.53
C GLY A 732 -10.60 25.81 32.71
N LEU A 733 -11.84 26.06 33.12
CA LEU A 733 -12.90 25.05 33.25
C LEU A 733 -14.07 25.43 32.34
N LEU A 734 -14.89 24.43 31.98
CA LEU A 734 -16.09 24.61 31.15
C LEU A 734 -15.78 25.09 29.72
N TYR A 735 -14.83 24.43 29.05
CA TYR A 735 -14.62 24.58 27.60
C TYR A 735 -15.79 23.95 26.82
N LEU A 736 -16.32 24.67 25.85
CA LEU A 736 -17.41 24.18 24.99
C LEU A 736 -16.89 23.20 23.93
N LEU A 737 -17.64 22.15 23.68
CA LEU A 737 -17.32 21.20 22.62
C LEU A 737 -18.27 21.37 21.42
N PRO A 738 -17.76 21.41 20.18
CA PRO A 738 -18.57 21.38 18.97
C PRO A 738 -19.39 20.05 18.91
N ARG A 739 -20.60 20.11 18.34
CA ARG A 739 -21.49 18.94 18.30
C ARG A 739 -21.03 17.82 17.37
N ASP A 740 -20.32 18.19 16.33
CA ASP A 740 -19.78 17.30 15.29
C ASP A 740 -18.36 16.80 15.55
N LEU A 741 -17.81 17.12 16.74
CA LEU A 741 -16.47 16.71 17.17
C LEU A 741 -16.29 15.19 17.05
N LYS A 742 -15.18 14.77 16.44
CA LYS A 742 -14.80 13.36 16.28
C LYS A 742 -13.68 12.94 17.20
N LYS A 743 -12.62 13.76 17.27
CA LYS A 743 -11.46 13.48 18.08
C LYS A 743 -11.22 14.59 19.09
N LEU A 744 -11.00 14.19 20.33
CA LEU A 744 -10.67 15.08 21.44
C LEU A 744 -9.31 14.68 22.01
N SER A 745 -8.34 15.59 21.97
CA SER A 745 -7.01 15.38 22.55
C SER A 745 -6.76 16.37 23.69
N MET A 746 -6.13 15.88 24.74
CA MET A 746 -5.83 16.69 25.92
C MET A 746 -4.41 16.40 26.37
N GLU A 747 -3.58 17.45 26.45
CA GLU A 747 -2.17 17.31 26.72
C GLU A 747 -1.72 18.24 27.86
N ARG A 748 -1.05 17.69 28.89
CA ARG A 748 -0.45 18.43 30.00
C ARG A 748 -1.38 19.43 30.71
N ASN A 749 -2.69 19.09 30.79
CA ASN A 749 -3.68 19.92 31.45
C ASN A 749 -3.62 19.70 32.98
N ASP A 750 -2.62 20.26 33.63
CA ASP A 750 -2.21 20.01 35.01
C ASP A 750 -3.21 20.49 36.07
N GLN A 751 -4.19 21.32 35.72
CA GLN A 751 -5.19 21.83 36.65
C GLN A 751 -6.50 21.03 36.66
N TRP A 752 -6.73 20.21 35.66
CA TRP A 752 -7.95 19.43 35.55
C TRP A 752 -7.93 18.23 36.49
N VAL A 753 -9.02 18.01 37.21
CA VAL A 753 -9.20 16.89 38.15
C VAL A 753 -10.02 15.79 37.50
N CYS A 754 -11.02 16.16 36.70
CA CYS A 754 -11.83 15.26 35.89
C CYS A 754 -12.29 16.00 34.63
N LEU A 755 -12.63 15.25 33.59
CA LEU A 755 -13.10 15.83 32.31
C LEU A 755 -14.45 16.49 32.42
N CYS A 756 -15.32 15.95 33.26
CA CYS A 756 -16.67 16.48 33.53
C CYS A 756 -16.68 17.89 34.09
N GLY A 757 -15.63 18.26 34.83
CA GLY A 757 -15.48 19.62 35.39
C GLY A 757 -14.82 20.58 34.39
N ALA A 758 -14.00 20.07 33.47
CA ALA A 758 -13.22 20.85 32.55
C ALA A 758 -13.98 21.17 31.27
N LEU A 759 -14.85 20.26 30.82
CA LEU A 759 -15.48 20.30 29.49
C LEU A 759 -17.02 20.44 29.61
N SER A 760 -17.64 21.06 28.66
CA SER A 760 -19.10 21.22 28.57
C SER A 760 -19.60 20.94 27.15
N SER A 761 -20.78 20.35 27.04
CA SER A 761 -21.44 20.12 25.77
C SER A 761 -22.87 20.68 25.78
N SER A 762 -23.24 21.38 24.73
CA SER A 762 -24.57 21.95 24.51
C SER A 762 -25.58 20.98 23.89
N GLY A 763 -25.16 19.75 23.57
CA GLY A 763 -25.97 18.72 22.94
C GLY A 763 -25.23 17.40 22.70
N PRO A 764 -25.86 16.42 22.06
CA PRO A 764 -25.25 15.12 21.82
C PRO A 764 -23.94 15.22 21.02
N LEU A 765 -22.92 14.49 21.47
CA LEU A 765 -21.63 14.31 20.79
C LEU A 765 -21.63 12.94 20.06
N SER A 766 -22.56 12.79 19.11
CA SER A 766 -22.77 11.51 18.43
C SER A 766 -21.62 11.12 17.50
N SER A 767 -20.81 12.08 17.08
CA SER A 767 -19.65 11.89 16.21
C SER A 767 -18.35 11.61 16.96
N LEU A 768 -18.28 11.90 18.28
CA LEU A 768 -17.08 11.74 19.08
C LEU A 768 -16.75 10.25 19.24
N ASN A 769 -15.70 9.81 18.55
CA ASN A 769 -15.27 8.41 18.52
C ASN A 769 -13.91 8.16 19.17
N GLN A 770 -13.08 9.19 19.36
CA GLN A 770 -11.74 9.07 19.93
C GLN A 770 -11.47 10.13 21.00
N ILE A 771 -10.88 9.69 22.10
CA ILE A 771 -10.35 10.56 23.16
C ILE A 771 -8.92 10.14 23.47
N ASP A 772 -7.97 11.08 23.36
CA ASP A 772 -6.57 10.91 23.71
C ASP A 772 -6.21 11.83 24.89
N ILE A 773 -5.57 11.28 25.91
CA ILE A 773 -5.16 12.03 27.12
C ILE A 773 -3.69 11.76 27.36
N ILE A 774 -2.88 12.81 27.29
CA ILE A 774 -1.43 12.71 27.40
C ILE A 774 -0.92 13.64 28.52
N GLY A 775 -0.31 13.08 29.53
CA GLY A 775 0.17 13.85 30.67
C GLY A 775 -0.97 14.44 31.51
N GLY A 776 -0.63 15.11 32.59
CA GLY A 776 -1.60 15.76 33.52
C GLY A 776 -1.37 15.32 34.94
N ARG A 777 -1.00 16.32 35.81
CA ARG A 777 -0.55 16.02 37.18
C ARG A 777 -1.70 15.79 38.15
N LYS A 778 -2.86 16.39 37.92
CA LYS A 778 -3.99 16.38 38.88
C LYS A 778 -5.17 15.55 38.44
N LEU A 779 -5.17 15.03 37.23
CA LEU A 779 -6.29 14.26 36.68
C LEU A 779 -6.39 12.91 37.40
N LYS A 780 -7.45 12.77 38.22
CA LYS A 780 -7.69 11.59 39.05
C LYS A 780 -8.63 10.60 38.40
N SER A 781 -9.67 11.12 37.74
CA SER A 781 -10.68 10.33 37.04
C SER A 781 -11.09 10.99 35.75
N LEU A 782 -11.69 10.23 34.84
CA LEU A 782 -12.17 10.80 33.56
C LEU A 782 -13.62 11.26 33.67
N PHE A 783 -14.50 10.39 34.08
CA PHE A 783 -15.95 10.58 34.04
C PHE A 783 -16.61 10.41 35.40
N CYS A 784 -17.64 11.21 35.69
CA CYS A 784 -18.44 11.07 36.89
C CYS A 784 -19.64 10.10 36.75
N LEU A 785 -19.96 9.65 35.53
CA LEU A 785 -21.11 8.80 35.19
C LEU A 785 -22.47 9.26 35.75
N SER A 786 -22.59 10.52 36.14
CA SER A 786 -23.82 11.08 36.65
C SER A 786 -24.82 11.35 35.51
N SER A 787 -26.08 10.99 35.72
CA SER A 787 -27.17 11.29 34.77
C SER A 787 -27.44 12.80 34.59
N SER A 788 -26.96 13.62 35.50
CA SER A 788 -27.01 15.09 35.43
C SER A 788 -25.81 15.71 34.70
N CYS A 789 -24.76 14.93 34.42
CA CYS A 789 -23.57 15.42 33.74
C CYS A 789 -23.80 15.57 32.24
N SER A 790 -23.66 16.81 31.73
CA SER A 790 -23.86 17.09 30.29
C SER A 790 -22.85 16.37 29.42
N LEU A 791 -21.61 16.20 29.87
CA LEU A 791 -20.58 15.49 29.10
C LEU A 791 -20.89 13.98 29.00
N CYS A 792 -21.08 13.31 30.13
CA CYS A 792 -21.32 11.87 30.18
C CYS A 792 -22.60 11.43 29.49
N THR A 793 -23.65 12.26 29.50
CA THR A 793 -24.93 11.94 28.83
C THR A 793 -24.88 12.18 27.33
N ASN A 794 -23.96 13.02 26.86
CA ASN A 794 -23.87 13.42 25.45
C ASN A 794 -22.87 12.60 24.65
N ILE A 795 -21.88 11.94 25.26
CA ILE A 795 -20.96 11.01 24.56
C ILE A 795 -21.70 9.69 24.31
N GLN A 796 -21.87 9.32 23.04
CA GLN A 796 -22.68 8.15 22.64
C GLN A 796 -21.95 7.16 21.74
N ASN A 797 -20.77 7.52 21.17
CA ASN A 797 -20.12 6.72 20.16
C ASN A 797 -18.58 6.60 20.33
N LEU A 798 -18.10 6.67 21.56
CA LEU A 798 -16.67 6.52 21.85
C LEU A 798 -16.20 5.13 21.47
N GLN A 799 -15.20 5.05 20.57
CA GLN A 799 -14.63 3.80 20.06
C GLN A 799 -13.19 3.59 20.50
N VAL A 800 -12.41 4.67 20.62
CA VAL A 800 -10.99 4.63 20.99
C VAL A 800 -10.75 5.51 22.19
N LEU A 801 -10.06 4.97 23.19
CA LEU A 801 -9.65 5.70 24.41
C LEU A 801 -8.19 5.42 24.70
N ASN A 802 -7.34 6.45 24.58
CA ASN A 802 -5.92 6.38 24.85
C ASN A 802 -5.55 7.27 26.03
N ILE A 803 -4.80 6.73 26.99
CA ILE A 803 -4.40 7.42 28.22
C ILE A 803 -2.90 7.19 28.45
N TYR A 804 -2.13 8.27 28.49
CA TYR A 804 -0.67 8.20 28.61
C TYR A 804 -0.15 9.13 29.70
N GLY A 805 0.69 8.63 30.60
CA GLY A 805 1.52 9.44 31.51
C GLY A 805 0.78 10.32 32.52
N LEU A 806 -0.30 9.82 33.14
CA LEU A 806 -1.07 10.56 34.14
C LEU A 806 -0.55 10.27 35.56
N ASP A 807 0.04 11.30 36.21
CA ASP A 807 0.71 11.17 37.52
C ASP A 807 -0.25 10.79 38.69
N SER A 808 -1.45 11.33 38.68
CA SER A 808 -2.41 11.15 39.79
C SER A 808 -3.64 10.28 39.45
N PHE A 809 -3.60 9.59 38.29
CA PHE A 809 -4.73 8.85 37.80
C PHE A 809 -5.01 7.58 38.60
N THR A 810 -6.18 7.51 39.22
CA THR A 810 -6.55 6.42 40.11
C THR A 810 -7.71 5.57 39.61
N ALA A 811 -8.59 6.13 38.76
CA ALA A 811 -9.77 5.42 38.28
C ALA A 811 -10.30 6.02 36.96
N ILE A 812 -10.93 5.21 36.14
CA ILE A 812 -11.62 5.69 34.92
C ILE A 812 -12.85 6.53 35.30
N CYS A 813 -13.58 6.10 36.33
CA CYS A 813 -14.79 6.77 36.81
C CYS A 813 -14.71 7.03 38.28
N GLU A 814 -15.26 8.17 38.71
CA GLU A 814 -15.41 8.52 40.13
C GLU A 814 -16.55 7.71 40.74
N GLU A 815 -16.25 6.94 41.80
CA GLU A 815 -17.23 6.17 42.56
C GLU A 815 -17.80 7.03 43.69
N ASP A 816 -18.66 8.00 43.38
CA ASP A 816 -19.46 8.64 44.46
C ASP A 816 -20.69 7.78 44.79
N ALA A 817 -20.77 7.38 46.06
CA ALA A 817 -21.61 6.32 46.61
C ALA A 817 -23.13 6.63 46.72
N VAL A 818 -23.70 7.48 45.88
CA VAL A 818 -25.12 7.84 45.97
C VAL A 818 -25.84 7.72 44.64
N ASP A 819 -26.71 6.71 44.53
CA ASP A 819 -27.69 6.43 43.44
C ASP A 819 -27.31 5.42 42.34
N LEU A 820 -26.50 4.44 42.64
CA LEU A 820 -26.14 3.34 41.73
C LEU A 820 -27.31 2.42 41.31
N THR A 821 -28.49 2.54 41.91
CA THR A 821 -29.62 1.65 41.66
C THR A 821 -30.63 2.16 40.61
N ARG A 822 -30.49 3.39 40.10
CA ARG A 822 -31.48 3.99 39.18
C ARG A 822 -30.97 4.28 37.76
N SER A 823 -29.68 4.12 37.44
CA SER A 823 -29.08 4.63 36.22
C SER A 823 -28.28 3.59 35.42
N LEU A 824 -28.46 2.32 35.64
CA LEU A 824 -27.92 1.27 34.74
C LEU A 824 -28.76 1.17 33.44
N SER A 825 -28.65 2.19 32.59
CA SER A 825 -29.10 1.97 31.21
C SER A 825 -27.99 1.17 30.53
N PRO A 826 -28.32 0.17 29.71
CA PRO A 826 -27.33 -0.62 28.97
C PRO A 826 -26.53 0.20 27.91
N ARG A 827 -26.79 1.49 27.78
CA ARG A 827 -26.13 2.42 26.89
C ARG A 827 -25.32 3.44 27.69
N GLY A 828 -24.13 3.06 28.16
CA GLY A 828 -23.16 3.95 28.80
C GLY A 828 -22.15 4.56 27.79
N VAL A 829 -21.29 5.46 28.31
CA VAL A 829 -20.22 6.14 27.53
C VAL A 829 -19.33 5.16 26.76
N PHE A 830 -19.10 3.95 27.31
CA PHE A 830 -18.19 2.95 26.78
C PHE A 830 -18.87 1.84 25.94
N SER A 831 -20.18 1.95 25.68
CA SER A 831 -20.94 0.88 25.00
C SER A 831 -20.46 0.58 23.57
N ASN A 832 -19.76 1.50 22.93
CA ASN A 832 -19.18 1.36 21.59
C ASN A 832 -17.65 1.28 21.58
N LEU A 833 -17.01 1.21 22.78
CA LEU A 833 -15.55 1.18 22.89
C LEU A 833 -14.99 -0.11 22.30
N LYS A 834 -14.02 0.05 21.37
CA LYS A 834 -13.33 -1.01 20.69
C LYS A 834 -11.87 -1.15 21.12
N GLU A 835 -11.22 -0.01 21.32
CA GLU A 835 -9.80 0.05 21.64
C GLU A 835 -9.60 0.86 22.93
N PHE A 836 -8.85 0.28 23.86
CA PHE A 836 -8.47 0.95 25.09
C PHE A 836 -6.98 0.73 25.35
N ASP A 837 -6.22 1.81 25.35
CA ASP A 837 -4.79 1.82 25.61
C ASP A 837 -4.46 2.68 26.84
N LEU A 838 -3.75 2.09 27.83
CA LEU A 838 -3.32 2.76 29.05
C LEU A 838 -1.81 2.57 29.25
N LYS A 839 -1.05 3.67 29.25
CA LYS A 839 0.40 3.63 29.41
C LYS A 839 0.89 4.59 30.49
N GLU A 840 1.92 4.19 31.24
CA GLU A 840 2.66 5.02 32.20
C GLU A 840 1.79 5.73 33.26
N CYS A 841 0.64 5.15 33.64
CA CYS A 841 -0.21 5.64 34.71
C CYS A 841 0.14 4.91 36.00
N HIS A 842 0.86 5.57 36.89
CA HIS A 842 1.55 4.88 38.00
C HIS A 842 0.77 4.73 39.28
N GLU A 843 -0.32 5.49 39.48
CA GLU A 843 -1.13 5.46 40.74
C GLU A 843 -2.36 4.55 40.62
N ILE A 844 -2.72 4.10 39.44
CA ILE A 844 -3.89 3.22 39.24
C ILE A 844 -3.57 1.79 39.72
N GLU A 845 -4.37 1.27 40.68
CA GLU A 845 -4.21 -0.09 41.18
C GLU A 845 -5.11 -1.10 40.47
N THR A 846 -6.30 -0.67 40.03
CA THR A 846 -7.31 -1.50 39.38
C THR A 846 -7.87 -0.76 38.16
N LEU A 847 -7.92 -1.44 36.99
CA LEU A 847 -8.32 -0.78 35.76
C LEU A 847 -9.85 -0.77 35.57
N LEU A 848 -10.45 -1.95 35.51
CA LEU A 848 -11.86 -2.12 35.18
C LEU A 848 -12.66 -2.61 36.39
N THR A 849 -13.56 -1.74 36.85
CA THR A 849 -14.48 -2.07 37.92
C THR A 849 -15.66 -2.90 37.38
N PRO A 850 -16.38 -3.63 38.25
CA PRO A 850 -17.57 -4.40 37.87
C PRO A 850 -18.66 -3.57 37.19
N LEU A 851 -18.70 -2.25 37.41
CA LEU A 851 -19.64 -1.33 36.76
C LEU A 851 -19.32 -1.02 35.32
N LEU A 852 -18.06 -1.10 34.94
CA LEU A 852 -17.60 -0.79 33.56
C LEU A 852 -17.67 -2.00 32.63
N VAL A 853 -17.37 -3.20 33.11
CA VAL A 853 -17.33 -4.43 32.31
C VAL A 853 -18.59 -4.67 31.46
N PRO A 854 -19.83 -4.47 31.99
CA PRO A 854 -21.03 -4.65 31.15
C PRO A 854 -21.16 -3.69 29.98
N GLN A 855 -20.48 -2.55 30.01
CA GLN A 855 -20.48 -1.57 28.95
C GLN A 855 -19.49 -1.92 27.82
N LEU A 856 -18.51 -2.80 28.08
CA LEU A 856 -17.38 -3.09 27.18
C LEU A 856 -17.66 -4.26 26.21
N GLN A 857 -18.91 -4.45 25.81
CA GLN A 857 -19.32 -5.57 24.93
C GLN A 857 -18.75 -5.50 23.51
N ASN A 858 -18.23 -4.33 23.09
CA ASN A 858 -17.63 -4.11 21.80
C ASN A 858 -16.10 -3.99 21.85
N LEU A 859 -15.46 -4.19 23.01
CA LEU A 859 -14.02 -4.08 23.16
C LEU A 859 -13.28 -5.18 22.39
N GLU A 860 -12.43 -4.77 21.46
CA GLU A 860 -11.63 -5.60 20.57
C GLU A 860 -10.16 -5.67 21.03
N VAL A 861 -9.63 -4.52 21.51
CA VAL A 861 -8.23 -4.39 21.93
C VAL A 861 -8.16 -3.75 23.32
N LEU A 862 -7.44 -4.40 24.24
CA LEU A 862 -7.07 -3.86 25.55
C LEU A 862 -5.55 -3.94 25.70
N SER A 863 -4.92 -2.78 25.89
CA SER A 863 -3.48 -2.64 26.10
C SER A 863 -3.20 -1.91 27.41
N VAL A 864 -2.32 -2.46 28.25
CA VAL A 864 -1.87 -1.83 29.49
C VAL A 864 -0.36 -1.96 29.59
N GLU A 865 0.33 -0.82 29.64
CA GLU A 865 1.77 -0.77 29.61
C GLU A 865 2.37 0.11 30.71
N SER A 866 3.42 -0.38 31.36
CA SER A 866 4.30 0.39 32.26
C SER A 866 3.58 1.07 33.43
N CYS A 867 2.46 0.53 33.94
CA CYS A 867 1.70 1.03 35.09
C CYS A 867 2.21 0.38 36.38
N ARG A 868 2.97 1.14 37.17
CA ARG A 868 3.76 0.58 38.29
C ARG A 868 2.92 0.05 39.47
N SER A 869 1.78 0.66 39.77
CA SER A 869 0.92 0.26 40.92
C SER A 869 -0.19 -0.69 40.51
N MET A 870 -0.32 -1.05 39.23
CA MET A 870 -1.39 -1.92 38.72
C MET A 870 -1.33 -3.30 39.36
N ARG A 871 -2.37 -3.68 40.12
CA ARG A 871 -2.50 -4.98 40.79
C ARG A 871 -3.49 -5.93 40.13
N GLU A 872 -4.59 -5.38 39.66
CA GLU A 872 -5.67 -6.14 39.03
C GLU A 872 -6.16 -5.42 37.77
N ILE A 873 -6.38 -6.17 36.68
CA ILE A 873 -6.99 -5.61 35.47
C ILE A 873 -8.52 -5.54 35.64
N PHE A 874 -9.13 -6.64 36.08
CA PHE A 874 -10.57 -6.74 36.35
C PHE A 874 -10.81 -6.94 37.83
N ALA A 875 -11.42 -5.96 38.51
CA ALA A 875 -11.76 -6.05 39.90
C ALA A 875 -12.99 -6.94 40.14
N VAL A 876 -13.00 -7.62 41.27
CA VAL A 876 -14.16 -8.36 41.77
C VAL A 876 -14.64 -7.67 43.06
N SER A 877 -15.93 -7.46 43.24
CA SER A 877 -16.51 -6.86 44.43
C SER A 877 -16.30 -7.76 45.67
N ASN A 878 -15.38 -7.39 46.55
CA ASN A 878 -15.08 -8.09 47.82
C ASN A 878 -15.85 -7.53 49.03
N SER A 879 -16.92 -6.75 48.84
CA SER A 879 -17.64 -6.19 49.97
C SER A 879 -18.83 -7.08 50.35
N GLY A 880 -18.70 -7.81 51.46
CA GLY A 880 -19.71 -8.71 52.00
C GLY A 880 -21.00 -8.02 52.52
N ASN A 881 -21.35 -6.80 52.05
CA ASN A 881 -22.56 -6.07 52.49
C ASN A 881 -23.45 -5.55 51.34
N ASP A 882 -23.10 -5.80 50.03
CA ASP A 882 -23.93 -5.28 48.94
C ASP A 882 -24.69 -6.41 48.21
N ASP A 883 -25.54 -7.10 48.95
CA ASP A 883 -26.48 -8.12 48.45
C ASP A 883 -27.45 -7.59 47.35
N LYS A 884 -27.63 -6.27 47.24
CA LYS A 884 -28.48 -5.64 46.23
C LYS A 884 -27.78 -5.44 44.89
N LEU A 885 -26.50 -5.08 44.88
CA LEU A 885 -25.72 -4.91 43.66
C LEU A 885 -25.47 -6.26 42.99
N CYS A 886 -25.11 -7.26 43.79
CA CYS A 886 -24.96 -8.64 43.32
C CYS A 886 -26.26 -9.24 42.77
N ARG A 887 -27.43 -8.87 43.28
CA ARG A 887 -28.71 -9.35 42.75
C ARG A 887 -29.07 -8.70 41.43
N SER A 888 -28.87 -7.40 41.26
CA SER A 888 -29.14 -6.71 39.99
C SER A 888 -28.17 -7.14 38.85
N MET A 889 -26.92 -7.47 39.22
CA MET A 889 -25.96 -8.03 38.29
C MET A 889 -26.29 -9.49 37.90
N ARG A 890 -26.79 -10.29 38.83
CA ARG A 890 -27.32 -11.64 38.53
C ARG A 890 -28.46 -11.60 37.51
N ASP A 891 -29.34 -10.60 37.61
CA ASP A 891 -30.50 -10.47 36.70
C ASP A 891 -30.06 -10.06 35.27
N ILE A 892 -28.95 -9.33 35.12
CA ILE A 892 -28.38 -8.92 33.83
C ILE A 892 -27.62 -10.09 33.13
N PHE A 893 -26.99 -10.97 33.92
CA PHE A 893 -26.21 -12.11 33.42
C PHE A 893 -27.00 -13.44 33.40
N ALA A 894 -28.21 -13.49 33.94
CA ALA A 894 -29.02 -14.71 34.12
C ALA A 894 -29.74 -15.20 32.82
N GLU A 895 -29.76 -14.43 31.78
CA GLU A 895 -30.40 -14.87 30.49
C GLU A 895 -29.60 -15.94 29.73
N SER A 896 -28.38 -16.30 30.16
CA SER A 896 -27.52 -17.24 29.40
C SER A 896 -27.02 -18.49 30.14
N ASN A 897 -27.31 -18.72 31.45
CA ASN A 897 -26.81 -19.92 32.11
C ASN A 897 -27.71 -20.51 33.18
N SER A 898 -28.24 -21.72 32.91
CA SER A 898 -28.88 -22.63 33.88
C SER A 898 -27.81 -23.53 34.52
N GLY A 899 -27.00 -23.01 35.42
CA GLY A 899 -26.00 -23.76 36.15
C GLY A 899 -25.75 -23.16 37.55
N ASN A 900 -25.90 -23.99 38.59
CA ASN A 900 -25.76 -23.66 40.02
C ASN A 900 -24.27 -23.45 40.43
N ASP A 901 -23.50 -22.61 39.80
CA ASP A 901 -22.16 -22.25 40.26
C ASP A 901 -22.08 -20.72 40.52
N ASP A 902 -21.66 -20.36 41.75
CA ASP A 902 -21.50 -18.97 42.23
C ASP A 902 -20.33 -18.20 41.57
N ASN A 903 -19.84 -18.59 40.41
CA ASN A 903 -18.72 -17.99 39.68
C ASN A 903 -19.22 -16.95 38.68
N PHE A 904 -18.82 -15.68 38.88
CA PHE A 904 -19.08 -14.58 37.93
C PHE A 904 -18.06 -14.63 36.80
N ASN A 905 -18.49 -14.91 35.55
CA ASN A 905 -17.64 -14.84 34.40
C ASN A 905 -17.56 -13.40 33.85
N ILE A 906 -16.35 -12.98 33.47
CA ILE A 906 -16.16 -11.72 32.77
C ILE A 906 -16.35 -11.99 31.27
N ILE A 907 -17.38 -11.38 30.69
CA ILE A 907 -17.73 -11.63 29.27
C ILE A 907 -17.37 -10.41 28.43
N LEU A 908 -16.38 -10.57 27.53
CA LEU A 908 -15.96 -9.60 26.53
C LEU A 908 -16.01 -10.26 25.15
N PRO A 909 -17.18 -10.35 24.52
CA PRO A 909 -17.43 -11.26 23.40
C PRO A 909 -16.65 -10.89 22.14
N LYS A 910 -16.13 -9.67 22.04
CA LYS A 910 -15.37 -9.19 20.86
C LYS A 910 -13.88 -9.00 21.15
N LEU A 911 -13.39 -9.32 22.34
CA LEU A 911 -11.98 -9.15 22.65
C LEU A 911 -11.12 -10.08 21.81
N ILE A 912 -10.20 -9.50 21.02
CA ILE A 912 -9.26 -10.18 20.11
C ILE A 912 -7.86 -10.10 20.69
N THR A 913 -7.48 -8.94 21.23
CA THR A 913 -6.11 -8.62 21.64
C THR A 913 -6.07 -8.16 23.10
N LEU A 914 -5.21 -8.79 23.89
CA LEU A 914 -4.90 -8.38 25.25
C LEU A 914 -3.38 -8.25 25.43
N HIS A 915 -2.90 -7.02 25.58
CA HIS A 915 -1.50 -6.68 25.81
C HIS A 915 -1.27 -6.17 27.22
N LEU A 916 -0.45 -6.88 28.00
CA LEU A 916 -0.04 -6.52 29.36
C LEU A 916 1.48 -6.48 29.43
N LEU A 917 2.06 -5.27 29.51
CA LEU A 917 3.49 -5.06 29.36
C LEU A 917 4.06 -4.27 30.54
N ASN A 918 5.15 -4.73 31.14
CA ASN A 918 5.87 -4.01 32.21
C ASN A 918 4.97 -3.62 33.40
N LEU A 919 4.23 -4.58 33.98
CA LEU A 919 3.36 -4.37 35.14
C LEU A 919 3.95 -5.06 36.39
N PRO A 920 4.85 -4.42 37.13
CA PRO A 920 5.63 -5.07 38.19
C PRO A 920 4.81 -5.51 39.39
N GLU A 921 3.69 -4.87 39.67
CA GLU A 921 2.82 -5.18 40.81
C GLU A 921 1.59 -6.00 40.45
N LEU A 922 1.42 -6.37 39.18
CA LEU A 922 0.27 -7.13 38.71
C LEU A 922 0.25 -8.55 39.31
N THR A 923 -0.74 -8.81 40.15
CA THR A 923 -0.94 -10.11 40.81
C THR A 923 -1.98 -10.96 40.09
N THR A 924 -2.97 -10.33 39.49
CA THR A 924 -4.11 -11.01 38.89
C THR A 924 -4.64 -10.23 37.68
N VAL A 925 -4.86 -10.93 36.60
CA VAL A 925 -5.57 -10.34 35.42
C VAL A 925 -7.06 -10.34 35.69
N CYS A 926 -7.62 -11.52 35.97
CA CYS A 926 -8.96 -11.70 36.53
C CYS A 926 -8.97 -12.93 37.46
N ARG A 927 -9.80 -12.91 38.48
CA ARG A 927 -9.95 -14.05 39.39
C ARG A 927 -10.87 -15.12 38.82
N GLU A 928 -11.75 -14.71 37.98
CA GLU A 928 -12.81 -15.46 37.34
C GLU A 928 -12.41 -15.95 35.93
N ILE A 929 -13.34 -16.52 35.18
CA ILE A 929 -13.14 -16.94 33.81
C ILE A 929 -13.36 -15.72 32.90
N LEU A 930 -12.41 -15.44 32.00
CA LEU A 930 -12.54 -14.46 30.97
C LEU A 930 -13.08 -15.14 29.70
N VAL A 931 -14.26 -14.74 29.28
CA VAL A 931 -14.94 -15.29 28.10
C VAL A 931 -14.78 -14.30 26.93
N CYS A 932 -14.13 -14.74 25.86
CA CYS A 932 -13.81 -13.93 24.68
C CYS A 932 -14.39 -14.57 23.40
N GLY A 933 -14.58 -13.75 22.35
CA GLY A 933 -15.03 -14.26 21.05
C GLY A 933 -13.93 -14.95 20.26
N SER A 934 -12.75 -14.32 20.15
CA SER A 934 -11.53 -14.92 19.60
C SER A 934 -10.34 -14.26 20.28
N ALA A 935 -9.56 -14.99 21.04
CA ALA A 935 -8.33 -14.48 21.64
C ALA A 935 -7.14 -14.81 20.75
N ASP A 936 -6.95 -14.02 19.68
CA ASP A 936 -5.90 -14.28 18.70
C ASP A 936 -4.52 -13.86 19.23
N ILE A 937 -4.46 -12.79 20.02
CA ILE A 937 -3.21 -12.26 20.58
C ILE A 937 -3.34 -12.04 22.09
N LEU A 938 -2.62 -12.86 22.86
CA LEU A 938 -2.40 -12.66 24.30
C LEU A 938 -0.92 -12.41 24.54
N SER A 939 -0.56 -11.18 24.90
CA SER A 939 0.82 -10.81 25.18
C SER A 939 0.95 -10.34 26.64
N ILE A 940 1.62 -11.14 27.48
CA ILE A 940 1.91 -10.81 28.88
C ILE A 940 3.42 -10.87 29.07
N ILE A 941 4.05 -9.70 29.17
CA ILE A 941 5.50 -9.57 29.20
C ILE A 941 5.93 -8.73 30.40
N HIS A 942 6.96 -9.16 31.14
CA HIS A 942 7.52 -8.46 32.29
C HIS A 942 6.50 -8.15 33.41
N CYS A 943 5.68 -9.15 33.78
CA CYS A 943 4.74 -9.09 34.91
C CYS A 943 5.18 -10.06 36.02
N PRO A 944 6.23 -9.76 36.80
CA PRO A 944 6.90 -10.75 37.68
C PRO A 944 6.06 -11.23 38.88
N LYS A 945 5.04 -10.50 39.30
CA LYS A 945 4.18 -10.87 40.45
C LYS A 945 2.90 -11.59 40.04
N LEU A 946 2.69 -11.82 38.74
CA LEU A 946 1.48 -12.49 38.29
C LEU A 946 1.46 -13.96 38.76
N GLU A 947 0.52 -14.28 39.65
CA GLU A 947 0.45 -15.58 40.28
C GLU A 947 -0.08 -16.69 39.36
N ARG A 948 -0.97 -16.35 38.42
CA ARG A 948 -1.55 -17.26 37.46
C ARG A 948 -2.06 -16.52 36.23
N LEU A 949 -2.01 -17.20 35.08
CA LEU A 949 -2.63 -16.70 33.85
C LEU A 949 -4.16 -16.74 33.95
N PRO A 950 -4.86 -15.81 33.30
CA PRO A 950 -6.32 -15.82 33.26
C PRO A 950 -6.83 -17.14 32.62
N ARG A 951 -7.94 -17.67 33.10
CA ARG A 951 -8.64 -18.74 32.42
C ARG A 951 -9.49 -18.15 31.32
N ILE A 952 -9.08 -18.38 30.08
CA ILE A 952 -9.78 -17.85 28.90
C ILE A 952 -10.64 -18.98 28.32
N VAL A 953 -11.89 -18.65 28.04
CA VAL A 953 -12.81 -19.50 27.27
C VAL A 953 -13.20 -18.75 26.03
N VAL A 954 -12.92 -19.35 24.87
CA VAL A 954 -13.27 -18.81 23.55
C VAL A 954 -14.62 -19.38 23.16
N TYR A 955 -15.55 -18.52 22.75
CA TYR A 955 -16.80 -18.96 22.14
C TYR A 955 -16.55 -19.35 20.69
N ASP A 956 -17.02 -20.55 20.31
CA ASP A 956 -17.05 -20.99 18.89
C ASP A 956 -18.18 -20.28 18.11
#